data_34ea4384aaae4369fd803e0d5f185a06
#
_entry.id   34ea4384aaae4369fd803e0d5f185a06
#
_cell.length_a   1.000
_cell.length_b   1.000
_cell.length_c   1.000
_cell.angle_alpha   90.00
_cell.angle_beta   90.00
_cell.angle_gamma   90.00
#
_symmetry.space_group_name_H-M   'P 1'
#
loop_
_entity.id
_entity.type
_entity.pdbx_description
1 polymer ?
#
loop_
_entity_poly.entity_id
_entity_poly.type
_entity_poly.pdbx_seq_one_letter_code
_entity_poly.pdbx_strand_id
1 'polypeptide(L)'
;MRAPARELFRDSAFPASDSSIFSSFSTPLVQFREEITWRRPQEICAEPRLFADSPQEGQVKQGLLGDCWFLCACAALQKSRRLLDQVFPPGQPSWLDQTYRGSFTCRVWQFGRWVEVTVDDRLPCLAGRLCFSRCQREDVFWLPLLEKAYAKVSGSYEHLWAGQVADALVDLTGGPAERWNLKDLARPGGQQDRPGSQQDRPGASEPRTCRQLLVLKDRCLISCSVLSPRSGTRELGEFHAFLVSDLRELRGLAGDSILLLRIQNPWGRRCWQGPWREGGEGWSRAQPGDESALLAELQDGEFWVEEEEFLREFDEVTIGFPVTEAGHLQSLCSGKALCHTQQLPGAWVKGQSAGGCRNNRGFPSNPKFWLRVSEPSELYVAVLQRPRMRLTGRAPVGDDHASRSPTSCLGKDRQAVGLRIWKVEKRRVSLPRALSAPPVAGTACHAYDREVHLRCELAPGFYLAVPSTFLKDAPGQFLLRVFSSGRVSLSAIKPAAQSAAHPEGLPAGEWETVQLRGSWRVGQTAGGSRNFASYPTNPCFPLSVPEGSGPRCVRITLRQHCRDVECLPIGFHVFQVPLDGRAQGASSLLLQEPLLSCVPHCYALEVSRLCHLPAGTYRIVPSTYLPDTEGAFTVTVETRIDRRSIHSQEMLGQLLTEASFMAVMKS
;
A
#
# COMPACT_ATOMS: atom_id res chain seq x y z
N MET A 1 21.56 -24.71 53.35
CA MET A 1 20.22 -24.17 52.99
C MET A 1 20.25 -23.81 51.49
N ARG A 2 19.53 -24.51 50.65
CA ARG A 2 19.32 -24.10 49.25
C ARG A 2 18.50 -22.81 49.26
N ALA A 3 19.02 -21.74 48.62
CA ALA A 3 18.23 -20.53 48.43
C ALA A 3 16.88 -20.91 47.78
N PRO A 4 15.76 -20.28 48.17
CA PRO A 4 14.47 -20.57 47.55
C PRO A 4 14.58 -20.35 46.05
N ALA A 5 14.09 -21.32 45.26
CA ALA A 5 14.08 -21.24 43.80
C ALA A 5 13.35 -19.95 43.41
N ARG A 6 14.10 -19.03 42.78
CA ARG A 6 13.55 -17.73 42.35
C ARG A 6 12.45 -17.98 41.35
N GLU A 7 11.26 -17.48 41.61
CA GLU A 7 10.14 -17.60 40.69
C GLU A 7 10.47 -16.81 39.41
N LEU A 8 10.46 -17.52 38.25
CA LEU A 8 10.71 -16.92 36.95
C LEU A 8 9.47 -16.14 36.45
N PHE A 9 9.72 -15.08 35.74
CA PHE A 9 8.66 -14.24 35.17
C PHE A 9 7.67 -15.07 34.33
N ARG A 10 6.40 -14.75 34.48
CA ARG A 10 5.28 -15.27 33.70
C ARG A 10 4.49 -14.09 33.16
N ASP A 11 4.38 -14.01 31.85
CA ASP A 11 3.64 -12.94 31.19
C ASP A 11 2.14 -13.17 31.30
N SER A 12 1.47 -12.41 32.17
CA SER A 12 0.02 -12.50 32.35
C SER A 12 -0.78 -11.88 31.18
N ALA A 13 -0.17 -10.95 30.45
CA ALA A 13 -0.81 -10.31 29.28
C ALA A 13 -0.69 -11.15 28.01
N PHE A 14 0.28 -12.08 27.95
CA PHE A 14 0.46 -13.05 26.87
C PHE A 14 0.88 -14.40 27.46
N PRO A 15 -0.06 -15.10 28.14
CA PRO A 15 0.25 -16.30 28.90
C PRO A 15 0.63 -17.48 27.98
N ALA A 16 1.39 -18.43 28.53
CA ALA A 16 1.70 -19.68 27.86
C ALA A 16 0.47 -20.61 27.84
N SER A 17 -0.48 -20.33 26.97
CA SER A 17 -1.77 -21.00 26.84
C SER A 17 -2.35 -20.81 25.43
N ASP A 18 -3.44 -21.51 25.14
CA ASP A 18 -4.15 -21.43 23.86
C ASP A 18 -4.56 -20.02 23.49
N SER A 19 -4.91 -19.18 24.45
CA SER A 19 -5.33 -17.78 24.20
C SER A 19 -4.26 -16.92 23.54
N SER A 20 -2.98 -17.30 23.67
CA SER A 20 -1.86 -16.63 22.99
C SER A 20 -1.60 -17.19 21.59
N ILE A 21 -2.02 -18.43 21.32
CA ILE A 21 -1.88 -19.04 19.99
C ILE A 21 -3.09 -18.72 19.13
N PHE A 22 -4.28 -18.96 19.63
CA PHE A 22 -5.53 -18.92 18.88
C PHE A 22 -6.40 -17.72 19.27
N SER A 23 -6.98 -17.07 18.28
CA SER A 23 -7.99 -16.01 18.46
C SER A 23 -9.34 -16.41 17.89
N SER A 24 -9.37 -17.11 16.78
CA SER A 24 -10.58 -17.53 16.04
C SER A 24 -10.65 -19.02 15.79
N PHE A 25 -9.58 -19.75 16.07
CA PHE A 25 -9.46 -21.18 15.78
C PHE A 25 -9.72 -21.51 14.29
N SER A 26 -9.36 -20.60 13.39
CA SER A 26 -9.66 -20.72 11.95
C SER A 26 -8.48 -21.21 11.12
N THR A 27 -7.29 -21.34 11.71
CA THR A 27 -6.08 -21.78 11.01
C THR A 27 -5.85 -23.29 11.16
N PRO A 28 -5.09 -23.93 10.25
CA PRO A 28 -4.73 -25.34 10.34
C PRO A 28 -3.98 -25.74 11.63
N LEU A 29 -3.44 -24.76 12.38
CA LEU A 29 -2.76 -25.01 13.65
C LEU A 29 -3.67 -25.67 14.70
N VAL A 30 -4.99 -25.50 14.58
CA VAL A 30 -5.98 -26.06 15.52
C VAL A 30 -5.84 -27.58 15.65
N GLN A 31 -5.45 -28.27 14.60
CA GLN A 31 -5.25 -29.74 14.63
C GLN A 31 -4.17 -30.20 15.62
N PHE A 32 -3.22 -29.32 15.97
CA PHE A 32 -2.13 -29.61 16.91
C PHE A 32 -2.37 -29.04 18.31
N ARG A 33 -3.55 -28.48 18.58
CA ARG A 33 -3.84 -27.73 19.80
C ARG A 33 -3.50 -28.50 21.08
N GLU A 34 -3.90 -29.76 21.18
CA GLU A 34 -3.71 -30.60 22.36
C GLU A 34 -2.28 -31.10 22.51
N GLU A 35 -1.48 -31.05 21.43
CA GLU A 35 -0.09 -31.52 21.41
C GLU A 35 0.91 -30.39 21.70
N ILE A 36 0.47 -29.12 21.61
CA ILE A 36 1.35 -27.96 21.85
C ILE A 36 1.61 -27.81 23.33
N THR A 37 2.88 -27.86 23.70
CA THR A 37 3.39 -27.61 25.05
C THR A 37 4.25 -26.35 25.08
N TRP A 38 4.29 -25.68 26.22
CA TRP A 38 5.10 -24.48 26.38
C TRP A 38 6.35 -24.80 27.18
N ARG A 39 7.53 -24.55 26.60
CA ARG A 39 8.84 -24.84 27.19
C ARG A 39 9.74 -23.63 27.21
N ARG A 40 10.60 -23.54 28.22
CA ARG A 40 11.70 -22.57 28.26
C ARG A 40 12.88 -23.09 27.45
N PRO A 41 13.75 -22.22 26.92
CA PRO A 41 14.94 -22.65 26.16
C PRO A 41 15.82 -23.68 26.86
N GLN A 42 16.00 -23.58 28.18
CA GLN A 42 16.75 -24.55 28.99
C GLN A 42 16.10 -25.95 29.05
N GLU A 43 14.79 -26.05 28.75
CA GLU A 43 14.07 -27.32 28.65
C GLU A 43 14.13 -27.90 27.22
N ILE A 44 14.63 -27.11 26.25
CA ILE A 44 14.74 -27.48 24.84
C ILE A 44 16.19 -27.89 24.53
N CYS A 45 17.19 -27.13 25.01
CA CYS A 45 18.60 -27.40 24.80
C CYS A 45 19.43 -27.10 26.05
N ALA A 46 20.65 -27.68 26.13
CA ALA A 46 21.52 -27.55 27.31
C ALA A 46 22.12 -26.14 27.46
N GLU A 47 22.47 -25.48 26.38
CA GLU A 47 23.16 -24.18 26.36
C GLU A 47 22.43 -23.18 25.46
N PRO A 48 21.27 -22.64 25.87
CA PRO A 48 20.54 -21.68 25.08
C PRO A 48 21.28 -20.34 24.96
N ARG A 49 21.26 -19.76 23.76
CA ARG A 49 21.89 -18.48 23.41
C ARG A 49 20.87 -17.54 22.78
N LEU A 50 20.98 -16.25 23.06
CA LEU A 50 20.12 -15.27 22.40
C LEU A 50 20.52 -15.08 20.94
N PHE A 51 21.82 -14.90 20.68
CA PHE A 51 22.38 -14.72 19.34
C PHE A 51 23.45 -15.77 19.05
N ALA A 52 23.64 -16.07 17.78
CA ALA A 52 24.74 -16.87 17.30
C ALA A 52 26.01 -16.03 17.18
N ASP A 53 27.17 -16.71 17.18
CA ASP A 53 28.46 -16.08 16.98
C ASP A 53 28.67 -15.68 15.51
N SER A 54 28.04 -16.39 14.58
CA SER A 54 28.07 -16.10 13.16
C SER A 54 26.66 -15.84 12.59
N PRO A 55 26.51 -14.96 11.57
CA PRO A 55 25.22 -14.72 10.92
C PRO A 55 24.58 -15.99 10.33
N GLN A 56 25.37 -16.91 9.80
CA GLN A 56 24.88 -18.16 9.20
C GLN A 56 24.17 -19.04 10.22
N GLU A 57 24.71 -19.16 11.42
CA GLU A 57 24.13 -19.96 12.50
C GLU A 57 22.79 -19.39 12.99
N GLY A 58 22.63 -18.07 12.92
CA GLY A 58 21.39 -17.38 13.25
C GLY A 58 20.34 -17.38 12.14
N GLN A 59 20.60 -18.01 10.98
CA GLN A 59 19.72 -17.98 9.82
C GLN A 59 18.28 -18.37 10.17
N VAL A 60 17.33 -17.60 9.62
CA VAL A 60 15.89 -17.73 9.89
C VAL A 60 15.32 -18.97 9.21
N LYS A 61 14.56 -19.76 9.95
CA LYS A 61 13.78 -20.90 9.44
C LYS A 61 12.34 -20.84 9.90
N GLN A 62 11.41 -21.01 8.98
CA GLN A 62 9.98 -21.06 9.23
C GLN A 62 9.58 -22.42 9.83
N GLY A 63 8.61 -22.39 10.76
CA GLY A 63 7.93 -23.56 11.30
C GLY A 63 6.52 -23.74 10.73
N LEU A 64 5.57 -24.08 11.59
CA LEU A 64 4.18 -24.37 11.19
C LEU A 64 3.31 -23.12 10.98
N LEU A 65 3.80 -21.92 11.34
CA LEU A 65 3.04 -20.68 11.19
C LEU A 65 3.19 -20.13 9.76
N GLY A 66 2.12 -19.56 9.20
CA GLY A 66 2.11 -18.97 7.86
C GLY A 66 2.64 -17.52 7.85
N ASP A 67 3.75 -17.26 8.52
CA ASP A 67 4.33 -15.93 8.75
C ASP A 67 5.60 -15.63 7.95
N CYS A 68 5.75 -16.23 6.77
CA CYS A 68 6.90 -16.00 5.89
C CYS A 68 7.17 -14.51 5.64
N TRP A 69 6.13 -13.68 5.57
CA TRP A 69 6.24 -12.23 5.44
C TRP A 69 6.99 -11.58 6.61
N PHE A 70 6.73 -12.01 7.84
CA PHE A 70 7.43 -11.53 9.04
C PHE A 70 8.86 -12.07 9.09
N LEU A 71 9.04 -13.35 8.78
CA LEU A 71 10.35 -13.99 8.79
C LEU A 71 11.30 -13.43 7.73
N CYS A 72 10.77 -12.99 6.56
CA CYS A 72 11.57 -12.27 5.58
C CYS A 72 12.11 -10.95 6.13
N ALA A 73 11.30 -10.21 6.88
CA ALA A 73 11.78 -8.99 7.54
C ALA A 73 12.82 -9.29 8.63
N CYS A 74 12.63 -10.37 9.40
CA CYS A 74 13.61 -10.83 10.39
C CYS A 74 14.93 -11.26 9.74
N ALA A 75 14.88 -12.01 8.63
CA ALA A 75 16.08 -12.39 7.88
C ALA A 75 16.83 -11.18 7.31
N ALA A 76 16.09 -10.16 6.89
CA ALA A 76 16.67 -8.90 6.46
C ALA A 76 17.36 -8.14 7.62
N LEU A 77 16.74 -8.12 8.81
CA LEU A 77 17.35 -7.53 10.01
C LEU A 77 18.67 -8.20 10.40
N GLN A 78 18.73 -9.52 10.27
CA GLN A 78 19.92 -10.30 10.64
C GLN A 78 21.18 -9.86 9.90
N LYS A 79 21.04 -9.30 8.69
CA LYS A 79 22.18 -8.77 7.92
C LYS A 79 22.83 -7.55 8.57
N SER A 80 22.17 -6.90 9.54
CA SER A 80 22.68 -5.70 10.20
C SER A 80 22.62 -5.85 11.73
N ARG A 81 23.79 -6.03 12.36
CA ARG A 81 23.89 -6.07 13.82
C ARG A 81 23.25 -4.86 14.47
N ARG A 82 23.43 -3.69 13.88
CA ARG A 82 22.84 -2.44 14.37
C ARG A 82 21.31 -2.50 14.42
N LEU A 83 20.65 -3.06 13.39
CA LEU A 83 19.20 -3.20 13.38
C LEU A 83 18.74 -4.22 14.43
N LEU A 84 19.47 -5.30 14.62
CA LEU A 84 19.17 -6.26 15.69
C LEU A 84 19.30 -5.61 17.08
N ASP A 85 20.35 -4.81 17.33
CA ASP A 85 20.55 -4.10 18.60
C ASP A 85 19.48 -3.02 18.82
N GLN A 86 18.87 -2.50 17.78
CA GLN A 86 17.74 -1.58 17.87
C GLN A 86 16.46 -2.31 18.31
N VAL A 87 16.24 -3.53 17.80
CA VAL A 87 15.09 -4.38 18.15
C VAL A 87 15.30 -5.06 19.50
N PHE A 88 16.52 -5.50 19.80
CA PHE A 88 16.89 -6.06 21.09
C PHE A 88 17.76 -5.08 21.85
N PRO A 89 17.21 -4.34 22.82
CA PRO A 89 18.01 -3.40 23.62
C PRO A 89 19.15 -4.13 24.32
N PRO A 90 20.30 -3.46 24.52
CA PRO A 90 21.46 -4.05 25.20
C PRO A 90 21.12 -4.46 26.64
N GLY A 91 21.88 -5.40 27.18
CA GLY A 91 21.67 -5.88 28.55
C GLY A 91 20.61 -6.96 28.70
N GLN A 92 20.26 -7.67 27.60
CA GLN A 92 19.45 -8.88 27.70
C GLN A 92 20.13 -9.92 28.58
N PRO A 93 19.40 -10.61 29.47
CA PRO A 93 19.98 -11.63 30.33
C PRO A 93 20.39 -12.86 29.52
N SER A 94 21.49 -13.48 29.88
CA SER A 94 21.81 -14.84 29.45
C SER A 94 21.09 -15.85 30.33
N TRP A 95 20.66 -16.97 29.77
CA TRP A 95 20.08 -18.08 30.57
C TRP A 95 21.05 -18.67 31.59
N LEU A 96 22.35 -18.46 31.39
CA LEU A 96 23.40 -18.94 32.29
C LEU A 96 23.70 -17.92 33.41
N ASP A 97 23.19 -16.69 33.33
CA ASP A 97 23.46 -15.65 34.30
C ASP A 97 22.62 -15.79 35.56
N GLN A 98 23.21 -15.42 36.70
CA GLN A 98 22.48 -15.31 37.95
C GLN A 98 21.40 -14.22 37.92
N THR A 99 21.49 -13.28 37.01
CA THR A 99 20.51 -12.20 36.80
C THR A 99 19.30 -12.64 35.96
N TYR A 100 19.33 -13.83 35.37
CA TYR A 100 18.22 -14.36 34.58
C TYR A 100 16.90 -14.39 35.37
N ARG A 101 15.84 -13.89 34.73
CA ARG A 101 14.49 -13.76 35.33
C ARG A 101 13.41 -14.45 34.52
N GLY A 102 13.73 -15.05 33.40
CA GLY A 102 12.77 -15.70 32.50
C GLY A 102 11.99 -14.71 31.63
N SER A 103 12.52 -13.50 31.42
CA SER A 103 11.92 -12.49 30.57
C SER A 103 12.92 -11.88 29.60
N PHE A 104 12.45 -11.58 28.38
CA PHE A 104 13.20 -10.89 27.36
C PHE A 104 12.39 -9.71 26.84
N THR A 105 13.07 -8.63 26.46
CA THR A 105 12.45 -7.41 25.94
C THR A 105 12.88 -7.16 24.51
N CYS A 106 11.89 -7.02 23.63
CA CYS A 106 12.09 -6.58 22.24
C CYS A 106 11.51 -5.19 22.07
N ARG A 107 11.96 -4.46 21.04
CA ARG A 107 11.39 -3.18 20.63
C ARG A 107 10.72 -3.33 19.29
N VAL A 108 9.50 -2.80 19.20
CA VAL A 108 8.73 -2.71 17.95
C VAL A 108 8.37 -1.25 17.72
N TRP A 109 8.64 -0.76 16.51
CA TRP A 109 8.28 0.62 16.18
C TRP A 109 6.80 0.71 15.86
N GLN A 110 6.08 1.52 16.64
CA GLN A 110 4.65 1.71 16.49
C GLN A 110 4.31 3.19 16.36
N PHE A 111 3.81 3.56 15.22
CA PHE A 111 3.21 4.85 14.96
C PHE A 111 4.03 6.04 15.49
N GLY A 112 5.31 6.09 15.12
CA GLY A 112 6.22 7.19 15.43
C GLY A 112 7.14 6.99 16.64
N ARG A 113 7.05 5.85 17.35
CA ARG A 113 7.88 5.58 18.53
C ARG A 113 8.23 4.10 18.65
N TRP A 114 9.37 3.83 19.24
CA TRP A 114 9.74 2.50 19.70
C TRP A 114 9.00 2.14 20.98
N VAL A 115 8.39 0.97 21.00
CA VAL A 115 7.65 0.43 22.16
C VAL A 115 8.36 -0.83 22.62
N GLU A 116 8.67 -0.90 23.90
CA GLU A 116 9.24 -2.09 24.52
C GLU A 116 8.16 -3.13 24.77
N VAL A 117 8.43 -4.36 24.37
CA VAL A 117 7.54 -5.50 24.50
C VAL A 117 8.29 -6.58 25.26
N THR A 118 7.94 -6.75 26.52
CA THR A 118 8.51 -7.81 27.36
C THR A 118 7.64 -9.06 27.29
N VAL A 119 8.27 -10.22 27.07
CA VAL A 119 7.63 -11.53 27.05
C VAL A 119 8.36 -12.47 28.01
N ASP A 120 7.67 -13.48 28.53
CA ASP A 120 8.37 -14.60 29.14
C ASP A 120 8.95 -15.51 28.05
N ASP A 121 9.98 -16.26 28.39
CA ASP A 121 10.70 -17.11 27.45
C ASP A 121 10.10 -18.52 27.26
N ARG A 122 8.87 -18.76 27.71
CA ARG A 122 8.15 -19.98 27.38
C ARG A 122 7.70 -19.93 25.92
N LEU A 123 8.14 -20.86 25.12
CA LEU A 123 7.87 -20.95 23.68
C LEU A 123 7.00 -22.16 23.37
N PRO A 124 6.09 -22.04 22.37
CA PRO A 124 5.25 -23.17 21.98
C PRO A 124 6.09 -24.24 21.25
N CYS A 125 5.95 -25.47 21.70
CA CYS A 125 6.66 -26.64 21.20
C CYS A 125 5.70 -27.77 20.81
N LEU A 126 6.04 -28.49 19.76
CA LEU A 126 5.38 -29.71 19.32
C LEU A 126 6.41 -30.85 19.32
N ALA A 127 6.07 -31.98 19.95
CA ALA A 127 6.98 -33.11 20.10
C ALA A 127 8.40 -32.71 20.62
N GLY A 128 8.46 -31.75 21.54
CA GLY A 128 9.70 -31.29 22.17
C GLY A 128 10.55 -30.29 21.36
N ARG A 129 10.12 -29.90 20.16
CA ARG A 129 10.79 -28.94 19.28
C ARG A 129 9.96 -27.67 19.14
N LEU A 130 10.60 -26.53 18.80
CA LEU A 130 9.88 -25.28 18.50
C LEU A 130 8.84 -25.50 17.41
N CYS A 131 7.60 -25.10 17.70
CA CYS A 131 6.46 -25.24 16.81
C CYS A 131 6.52 -24.26 15.63
N PHE A 132 6.96 -23.04 15.88
CA PHE A 132 6.96 -21.95 14.94
C PHE A 132 8.38 -21.64 14.43
N SER A 133 8.77 -20.38 14.34
CA SER A 133 10.08 -20.04 13.81
C SER A 133 11.25 -20.56 14.67
N ARG A 134 12.39 -20.77 14.02
CA ARG A 134 13.64 -21.18 14.65
C ARG A 134 14.83 -20.66 13.87
N CYS A 135 15.98 -20.62 14.50
CA CYS A 135 17.25 -20.40 13.81
C CYS A 135 17.82 -21.70 13.20
N GLN A 136 18.78 -21.58 12.26
CA GLN A 136 19.50 -22.71 11.70
C GLN A 136 20.14 -23.54 12.82
N ARG A 137 20.75 -22.87 13.78
CA ARG A 137 21.26 -23.48 14.99
C ARG A 137 20.18 -23.52 16.05
N GLU A 138 19.84 -24.71 16.53
CA GLU A 138 18.67 -24.96 17.40
C GLU A 138 18.83 -24.42 18.83
N ASP A 139 20.04 -24.02 19.27
CA ASP A 139 20.32 -23.40 20.57
C ASP A 139 20.20 -21.86 20.54
N VAL A 140 19.83 -21.24 19.41
CA VAL A 140 19.73 -19.79 19.22
C VAL A 140 18.26 -19.34 19.22
N PHE A 141 17.90 -18.39 20.10
CA PHE A 141 16.49 -18.08 20.42
C PHE A 141 16.03 -16.64 20.11
N TRP A 142 16.88 -15.78 19.52
CA TRP A 142 16.44 -14.41 19.20
C TRP A 142 15.17 -14.36 18.33
N LEU A 143 15.09 -15.24 17.33
CA LEU A 143 13.98 -15.26 16.37
C LEU A 143 12.66 -15.72 17.02
N PRO A 144 12.57 -16.89 17.70
CA PRO A 144 11.31 -17.29 18.35
C PRO A 144 10.86 -16.34 19.47
N LEU A 145 11.79 -15.65 20.13
CA LEU A 145 11.44 -14.62 21.12
C LEU A 145 10.90 -13.35 20.46
N LEU A 146 11.47 -12.92 19.34
CA LEU A 146 10.96 -11.79 18.57
C LEU A 146 9.60 -12.11 17.96
N GLU A 147 9.41 -13.30 17.41
CA GLU A 147 8.12 -13.77 16.91
C GLU A 147 7.06 -13.76 18.01
N LYS A 148 7.39 -14.25 19.22
CA LYS A 148 6.50 -14.18 20.38
C LYS A 148 6.14 -12.74 20.77
N ALA A 149 7.14 -11.85 20.81
CA ALA A 149 6.91 -10.45 21.13
C ALA A 149 6.00 -9.79 20.07
N TYR A 150 6.20 -10.12 18.79
CA TYR A 150 5.38 -9.61 17.70
C TYR A 150 3.97 -10.20 17.72
N ALA A 151 3.82 -11.49 18.05
CA ALA A 151 2.52 -12.12 18.28
C ALA A 151 1.75 -11.44 19.44
N LYS A 152 2.44 -11.10 20.54
CA LYS A 152 1.84 -10.33 21.65
C LYS A 152 1.32 -8.97 21.18
N VAL A 153 2.09 -8.23 20.39
CA VAL A 153 1.67 -6.94 19.80
C VAL A 153 0.46 -7.10 18.88
N SER A 154 0.41 -8.22 18.14
CA SER A 154 -0.68 -8.53 17.20
C SER A 154 -1.90 -9.15 17.87
N GLY A 155 -1.77 -9.59 19.14
CA GLY A 155 -2.82 -10.22 19.95
C GLY A 155 -2.72 -11.73 20.06
N SER A 156 -2.24 -12.45 19.05
CA SER A 156 -2.00 -13.90 19.08
C SER A 156 -1.04 -14.32 17.96
N TYR A 157 -0.50 -15.54 18.03
CA TYR A 157 0.25 -16.14 16.92
C TYR A 157 -0.63 -16.33 15.68
N GLU A 158 -1.89 -16.69 15.83
CA GLU A 158 -2.83 -16.86 14.71
C GLU A 158 -2.98 -15.57 13.88
N HIS A 159 -2.85 -14.41 14.48
CA HIS A 159 -2.88 -13.13 13.75
C HIS A 159 -1.66 -12.88 12.86
N LEU A 160 -0.59 -13.67 13.00
CA LEU A 160 0.57 -13.63 12.12
C LEU A 160 0.42 -14.53 10.88
N TRP A 161 -0.65 -15.33 10.79
CA TRP A 161 -0.87 -16.28 9.70
C TRP A 161 -0.82 -15.63 8.31
N ALA A 162 -1.21 -14.39 8.19
CA ALA A 162 -1.12 -13.61 6.95
C ALA A 162 -0.76 -12.16 7.24
N GLY A 163 0.12 -11.58 6.41
CA GLY A 163 0.59 -10.20 6.54
C GLY A 163 1.37 -9.73 5.33
N GLN A 164 1.97 -8.56 5.45
CA GLN A 164 2.79 -7.96 4.39
C GLN A 164 4.19 -7.70 4.90
N VAL A 165 5.20 -8.03 4.11
CA VAL A 165 6.62 -7.78 4.43
C VAL A 165 6.85 -6.30 4.73
N ALA A 166 6.20 -5.41 3.98
CA ALA A 166 6.28 -3.97 4.19
C ALA A 166 5.89 -3.55 5.62
N ASP A 167 4.84 -4.18 6.19
CA ASP A 167 4.38 -3.88 7.55
C ASP A 167 5.43 -4.29 8.60
N ALA A 168 5.98 -5.50 8.46
CA ALA A 168 7.02 -5.98 9.36
C ALA A 168 8.30 -5.13 9.26
N LEU A 169 8.70 -4.74 8.05
CA LEU A 169 9.87 -3.87 7.86
C LEU A 169 9.69 -2.51 8.54
N VAL A 170 8.51 -1.88 8.42
CA VAL A 170 8.20 -0.63 9.13
C VAL A 170 8.28 -0.83 10.64
N ASP A 171 7.68 -1.90 11.17
CA ASP A 171 7.61 -2.17 12.61
C ASP A 171 8.96 -2.56 13.22
N LEU A 172 9.84 -3.17 12.45
CA LEU A 172 11.15 -3.64 12.92
C LEU A 172 12.30 -2.67 12.63
N THR A 173 12.11 -1.67 11.76
CA THR A 173 13.17 -0.71 11.41
C THR A 173 12.82 0.73 11.75
N GLY A 174 11.54 1.05 11.93
CA GLY A 174 11.06 2.42 12.01
C GLY A 174 11.14 3.20 10.69
N GLY A 175 11.69 2.59 9.65
CA GLY A 175 11.80 3.18 8.31
C GLY A 175 10.54 3.04 7.49
N PRO A 176 10.40 3.78 6.39
CA PRO A 176 9.34 3.55 5.41
C PRO A 176 9.62 2.30 4.57
N ALA A 177 8.56 1.74 3.99
CA ALA A 177 8.66 0.62 3.07
C ALA A 177 7.90 0.91 1.77
N GLU A 178 8.48 0.51 0.65
CA GLU A 178 7.87 0.62 -0.67
C GLU A 178 7.59 -0.74 -1.27
N ARG A 179 6.50 -0.83 -2.02
CA ARG A 179 6.14 -2.00 -2.80
C ARG A 179 6.17 -1.65 -4.28
N TRP A 180 6.88 -2.45 -5.07
CA TRP A 180 6.99 -2.32 -6.51
C TRP A 180 6.35 -3.52 -7.18
N ASN A 181 5.35 -3.31 -8.02
CA ASN A 181 4.76 -4.35 -8.83
C ASN A 181 5.71 -4.66 -10.00
N LEU A 182 6.16 -5.90 -10.11
CA LEU A 182 7.11 -6.32 -11.14
C LEU A 182 6.53 -6.31 -12.56
N LYS A 183 5.19 -6.43 -12.70
CA LYS A 183 4.52 -6.28 -14.00
C LYS A 183 4.65 -4.88 -14.59
N ASP A 184 4.81 -3.87 -13.73
CA ASP A 184 5.04 -2.49 -14.19
C ASP A 184 6.49 -2.27 -14.63
N LEU A 185 7.43 -3.10 -14.13
CA LEU A 185 8.86 -3.08 -14.50
C LEU A 185 9.13 -3.89 -15.78
N ALA A 186 8.40 -4.97 -16.00
CA ALA A 186 8.56 -5.90 -17.12
C ALA A 186 8.09 -5.34 -18.47
N ARG A 187 7.45 -4.18 -18.53
CA ARG A 187 7.05 -3.53 -19.78
C ARG A 187 8.25 -2.79 -20.37
N PRO A 188 8.93 -3.33 -21.41
CA PRO A 188 10.00 -2.61 -22.08
C PRO A 188 9.40 -1.37 -22.74
N GLY A 189 9.86 -0.19 -22.31
CA GLY A 189 9.55 1.09 -22.96
C GLY A 189 8.12 1.22 -23.40
N GLY A 190 7.16 1.23 -22.46
CA GLY A 190 5.76 1.36 -22.79
C GLY A 190 5.55 2.58 -23.64
N GLN A 191 5.33 2.35 -24.93
CA GLN A 191 4.85 3.30 -25.93
C GLN A 191 5.20 4.78 -25.64
N GLN A 192 6.46 5.11 -25.84
CA GLN A 192 6.90 6.45 -26.19
C GLN A 192 6.58 6.72 -27.69
N ASP A 193 5.39 6.36 -28.14
CA ASP A 193 4.91 6.77 -29.44
C ASP A 193 3.82 7.81 -29.29
N ARG A 194 4.25 9.01 -28.86
CA ARG A 194 3.64 10.28 -29.30
C ARG A 194 4.65 11.40 -29.05
N PRO A 195 5.21 12.03 -30.08
CA PRO A 195 5.98 13.25 -29.93
C PRO A 195 4.99 14.36 -29.53
N GLY A 196 5.11 14.88 -28.30
CA GLY A 196 4.36 16.07 -27.87
C GLY A 196 3.86 16.15 -26.44
N SER A 197 4.02 15.14 -25.57
CA SER A 197 3.47 15.19 -24.21
C SER A 197 4.47 15.04 -23.06
N GLN A 198 5.77 15.19 -23.32
CA GLN A 198 6.84 14.94 -22.32
C GLN A 198 7.47 16.18 -21.68
N GLN A 199 7.00 17.36 -22.00
CA GLN A 199 7.49 18.58 -21.33
C GLN A 199 6.38 19.16 -20.48
N ASP A 200 6.37 19.11 -19.20
CA ASP A 200 5.50 19.78 -18.22
C ASP A 200 4.63 18.86 -17.32
N ARG A 201 5.13 17.69 -16.89
CA ARG A 201 4.64 17.10 -15.65
C ARG A 201 5.74 17.16 -14.58
N PRO A 202 5.74 18.17 -13.71
CA PRO A 202 6.62 18.18 -12.56
C PRO A 202 6.22 17.02 -11.65
N GLY A 203 7.13 16.07 -11.43
CA GLY A 203 6.92 14.92 -10.55
C GLY A 203 6.71 13.56 -11.22
N ALA A 204 7.06 13.39 -12.50
CA ALA A 204 7.20 12.07 -13.09
C ALA A 204 8.35 11.35 -12.40
N SER A 205 8.04 10.31 -11.58
CA SER A 205 9.05 9.41 -11.02
C SER A 205 9.83 8.78 -12.17
N GLU A 206 11.16 8.71 -12.05
CA GLU A 206 11.97 7.93 -12.99
C GLU A 206 11.43 6.50 -13.11
N PRO A 207 11.49 5.89 -14.30
CA PRO A 207 11.03 4.52 -14.47
C PRO A 207 11.82 3.60 -13.53
N ARG A 208 11.11 2.82 -12.75
CA ARG A 208 11.69 1.84 -11.83
C ARG A 208 12.29 0.70 -12.63
N THR A 209 13.49 0.24 -12.28
CA THR A 209 14.17 -0.88 -12.91
C THR A 209 14.79 -1.80 -11.87
N CYS A 210 15.02 -3.07 -12.21
CA CYS A 210 15.75 -3.99 -11.32
C CYS A 210 17.19 -3.53 -11.06
N ARG A 211 17.81 -2.80 -11.98
CA ARG A 211 19.15 -2.22 -11.78
C ARG A 211 19.21 -1.21 -10.63
N GLN A 212 18.10 -0.55 -10.33
CA GLN A 212 18.03 0.31 -9.13
C GLN A 212 18.16 -0.50 -7.83
N LEU A 213 17.70 -1.76 -7.82
CA LEU A 213 17.87 -2.64 -6.67
C LEU A 213 19.34 -2.94 -6.39
N LEU A 214 20.17 -3.01 -7.43
CA LEU A 214 21.62 -3.20 -7.28
C LEU A 214 22.28 -2.05 -6.49
N VAL A 215 21.83 -0.81 -6.71
CA VAL A 215 22.31 0.36 -5.96
C VAL A 215 21.84 0.35 -4.51
N LEU A 216 20.69 -0.28 -4.26
CA LEU A 216 20.01 -0.29 -2.96
C LEU A 216 20.41 -1.44 -2.06
N LYS A 217 20.99 -2.52 -2.61
CA LYS A 217 21.23 -3.79 -1.90
C LYS A 217 22.02 -3.66 -0.59
N ASP A 218 22.99 -2.72 -0.54
CA ASP A 218 23.84 -2.51 0.63
C ASP A 218 23.27 -1.53 1.65
N ARG A 219 22.15 -0.88 1.32
CA ARG A 219 21.55 0.22 2.10
C ARG A 219 20.11 -0.03 2.51
N CYS A 220 19.43 -0.91 1.81
CA CYS A 220 18.03 -1.22 2.01
C CYS A 220 17.82 -2.71 2.24
N LEU A 221 16.68 -3.04 2.83
CA LEU A 221 16.23 -4.40 3.02
C LEU A 221 15.29 -4.74 1.87
N ILE A 222 15.62 -5.73 1.06
CA ILE A 222 14.88 -6.06 -0.16
C ILE A 222 14.28 -7.46 -0.02
N SER A 223 13.01 -7.59 -0.28
CA SER A 223 12.31 -8.86 -0.37
C SER A 223 11.46 -8.93 -1.64
N CYS A 224 11.07 -10.13 -2.04
CA CYS A 224 10.16 -10.34 -3.15
C CYS A 224 9.06 -11.33 -2.78
N SER A 225 7.97 -11.32 -3.52
CA SER A 225 6.81 -12.16 -3.22
C SER A 225 6.20 -12.76 -4.49
N VAL A 226 5.67 -13.98 -4.33
CA VAL A 226 4.81 -14.66 -5.30
C VAL A 226 3.40 -14.62 -4.75
N LEU A 227 2.48 -13.98 -5.45
CA LEU A 227 1.07 -13.83 -5.05
C LEU A 227 0.17 -14.84 -5.77
N SER A 228 0.60 -15.34 -6.93
CA SER A 228 -0.13 -16.34 -7.69
C SER A 228 0.83 -17.34 -8.33
N PRO A 229 0.54 -18.65 -8.29
CA PRO A 229 1.45 -19.67 -8.80
C PRO A 229 1.60 -19.56 -10.31
N ARG A 230 2.83 -19.64 -10.79
CA ARG A 230 3.20 -19.74 -12.20
C ARG A 230 3.99 -21.02 -12.44
N SER A 231 4.28 -21.33 -13.71
CA SER A 231 4.95 -22.58 -14.06
C SER A 231 6.31 -22.77 -13.34
N GLY A 232 7.10 -21.73 -13.22
CA GLY A 232 8.40 -21.76 -12.55
C GLY A 232 8.33 -21.68 -11.02
N THR A 233 7.26 -21.08 -10.47
CA THR A 233 7.08 -20.90 -9.03
C THR A 233 6.14 -21.91 -8.39
N ARG A 234 5.65 -22.92 -9.12
CA ARG A 234 4.70 -23.93 -8.61
C ARG A 234 5.16 -24.61 -7.32
N GLU A 235 6.47 -24.85 -7.21
CA GLU A 235 7.06 -25.50 -6.05
C GLU A 235 7.31 -24.53 -4.89
N LEU A 236 7.28 -23.21 -5.16
CA LEU A 236 7.51 -22.16 -4.16
C LEU A 236 6.26 -21.82 -3.34
N GLY A 237 5.07 -22.24 -3.79
CA GLY A 237 3.79 -21.99 -3.11
C GLY A 237 3.16 -20.63 -3.47
N GLU A 238 1.88 -20.50 -3.14
CA GLU A 238 1.10 -19.25 -3.28
C GLU A 238 1.32 -18.33 -2.08
N PHE A 239 1.25 -17.02 -2.30
CA PHE A 239 1.34 -16.01 -1.24
C PHE A 239 2.59 -16.15 -0.37
N HIS A 240 3.72 -16.50 -0.99
CA HIS A 240 4.98 -16.70 -0.29
C HIS A 240 5.94 -15.54 -0.49
N ALA A 241 6.63 -15.17 0.59
CA ALA A 241 7.62 -14.11 0.60
C ALA A 241 9.05 -14.68 0.72
N PHE A 242 9.98 -14.05 0.05
CA PHE A 242 11.40 -14.40 -0.03
C PHE A 242 12.26 -13.19 0.26
N LEU A 243 13.47 -13.42 0.77
CA LEU A 243 14.47 -12.38 0.92
C LEU A 243 15.31 -12.29 -0.37
N VAL A 244 15.56 -11.09 -0.86
CA VAL A 244 16.61 -10.83 -1.85
C VAL A 244 17.90 -10.63 -1.08
N SER A 245 18.74 -11.67 -1.04
CA SER A 245 19.94 -11.68 -0.19
C SER A 245 21.13 -10.96 -0.81
N ASP A 246 21.25 -10.96 -2.14
CA ASP A 246 22.28 -10.22 -2.89
C ASP A 246 21.82 -9.95 -4.33
N LEU A 247 22.49 -9.06 -5.03
CA LEU A 247 22.40 -8.83 -6.46
C LEU A 247 23.81 -8.76 -7.06
N ARG A 248 24.03 -9.41 -8.20
CA ARG A 248 25.31 -9.42 -8.92
C ARG A 248 25.10 -9.08 -10.38
N GLU A 249 25.94 -8.24 -10.89
CA GLU A 249 26.03 -7.96 -12.32
C GLU A 249 27.25 -8.70 -12.87
N LEU A 250 27.01 -9.64 -13.79
CA LEU A 250 28.04 -10.41 -14.48
C LEU A 250 28.24 -9.85 -15.88
N ARG A 251 29.47 -10.00 -16.38
CA ARG A 251 29.78 -9.73 -17.78
C ARG A 251 29.68 -11.02 -18.56
N GLY A 252 28.68 -11.11 -19.44
CA GLY A 252 28.50 -12.26 -20.31
C GLY A 252 29.65 -12.45 -21.32
N LEU A 253 29.78 -13.66 -21.85
CA LEU A 253 30.78 -13.98 -22.89
C LEU A 253 30.57 -13.18 -24.18
N ALA A 254 29.34 -12.83 -24.50
CA ALA A 254 28.99 -11.96 -25.62
C ALA A 254 29.22 -10.46 -25.35
N GLY A 255 29.68 -10.09 -24.15
CA GLY A 255 29.88 -8.71 -23.73
C GLY A 255 28.62 -8.03 -23.18
N ASP A 256 27.51 -8.75 -23.09
CA ASP A 256 26.26 -8.34 -22.46
C ASP A 256 26.41 -8.28 -20.93
N SER A 257 25.51 -7.55 -20.28
CA SER A 257 25.43 -7.46 -18.82
C SER A 257 24.27 -8.32 -18.33
N ILE A 258 24.56 -9.28 -17.47
CA ILE A 258 23.61 -10.22 -16.88
C ILE A 258 23.41 -9.84 -15.42
N LEU A 259 22.16 -9.50 -15.03
CA LEU A 259 21.83 -9.20 -13.65
C LEU A 259 21.24 -10.45 -12.98
N LEU A 260 21.91 -10.94 -11.95
CA LEU A 260 21.46 -12.05 -11.12
C LEU A 260 21.00 -11.55 -9.74
N LEU A 261 19.88 -12.09 -9.27
CA LEU A 261 19.34 -11.87 -7.93
C LEU A 261 19.52 -13.17 -7.12
N ARG A 262 20.12 -13.07 -5.94
CA ARG A 262 20.19 -14.16 -4.98
C ARG A 262 18.96 -14.10 -4.08
N ILE A 263 18.11 -15.12 -4.18
CA ILE A 263 16.86 -15.24 -3.47
C ILE A 263 17.01 -16.27 -2.36
N GLN A 264 16.54 -15.94 -1.15
CA GLN A 264 16.54 -16.84 0.00
C GLN A 264 15.11 -17.23 0.37
N ASN A 265 14.85 -18.53 0.38
CA ASN A 265 13.59 -19.10 0.84
C ASN A 265 13.65 -19.33 2.37
N PRO A 266 12.78 -18.68 3.19
CA PRO A 266 12.78 -18.87 4.65
C PRO A 266 12.44 -20.32 5.08
N TRP A 267 11.95 -21.16 4.19
CA TRP A 267 11.76 -22.59 4.48
C TRP A 267 13.08 -23.39 4.51
N GLY A 268 14.20 -22.79 4.07
CA GLY A 268 15.50 -23.45 4.03
C GLY A 268 15.61 -24.56 2.97
N ARG A 269 14.69 -24.60 1.99
CA ARG A 269 14.72 -25.57 0.89
C ARG A 269 15.05 -24.87 -0.43
N ARG A 270 15.91 -25.48 -1.24
CA ARG A 270 16.14 -25.05 -2.64
C ARG A 270 15.07 -25.71 -3.51
N CYS A 271 14.06 -24.93 -3.89
CA CYS A 271 12.95 -25.42 -4.74
C CYS A 271 13.06 -24.87 -6.17
N TRP A 272 14.07 -24.05 -6.49
CA TRP A 272 14.18 -23.39 -7.78
C TRP A 272 14.97 -24.24 -8.79
N GLN A 273 14.38 -24.49 -9.96
CA GLN A 273 14.94 -25.30 -11.04
C GLN A 273 15.32 -24.45 -12.28
N GLY A 274 15.55 -23.15 -12.10
CA GLY A 274 15.89 -22.21 -13.18
C GLY A 274 17.25 -22.48 -13.85
N PRO A 275 17.57 -21.73 -14.91
CA PRO A 275 18.80 -21.89 -15.70
C PRO A 275 20.09 -21.69 -14.90
N TRP A 276 20.02 -20.98 -13.78
CA TRP A 276 21.18 -20.61 -12.92
C TRP A 276 21.34 -21.54 -11.70
N ARG A 277 20.75 -22.74 -11.74
CA ARG A 277 21.05 -23.81 -10.78
C ARG A 277 22.43 -24.40 -11.05
N GLU A 278 22.95 -25.21 -10.14
CA GLU A 278 24.16 -26.00 -10.33
C GLU A 278 24.07 -26.85 -11.61
N GLY A 279 25.05 -26.72 -12.52
CA GLY A 279 25.05 -27.38 -13.82
C GLY A 279 23.98 -26.88 -14.79
N GLY A 280 23.34 -25.75 -14.52
CA GLY A 280 22.29 -25.16 -15.39
C GLY A 280 22.86 -24.47 -16.62
N GLU A 281 22.03 -24.34 -17.65
CA GLU A 281 22.41 -23.78 -18.96
C GLU A 281 22.77 -22.28 -18.92
N GLY A 282 22.29 -21.54 -17.93
CA GLY A 282 22.58 -20.11 -17.76
C GLY A 282 24.07 -19.81 -17.63
N TRP A 283 24.80 -20.70 -16.96
CA TRP A 283 26.25 -20.55 -16.73
C TRP A 283 27.09 -20.57 -18.00
N SER A 284 26.57 -21.17 -19.10
CA SER A 284 27.25 -21.13 -20.40
C SER A 284 27.40 -19.73 -20.99
N ARG A 285 26.66 -18.74 -20.47
CA ARG A 285 26.71 -17.33 -20.85
C ARG A 285 27.69 -16.52 -20.00
N ALA A 286 28.07 -17.02 -18.82
CA ALA A 286 28.93 -16.35 -17.85
C ALA A 286 30.42 -16.63 -18.11
N GLN A 287 31.31 -15.87 -17.47
CA GLN A 287 32.77 -16.11 -17.58
C GLN A 287 33.16 -17.41 -16.88
N PRO A 288 34.21 -18.10 -17.37
CA PRO A 288 34.74 -19.29 -16.70
C PRO A 288 35.11 -18.97 -15.25
N GLY A 289 34.58 -19.78 -14.31
CA GLY A 289 34.78 -19.62 -12.88
C GLY A 289 33.66 -18.90 -12.12
N ASP A 290 32.81 -18.15 -12.79
CA ASP A 290 31.67 -17.46 -12.14
C ASP A 290 30.71 -18.46 -11.48
N GLU A 291 30.42 -19.59 -12.14
CA GLU A 291 29.55 -20.63 -11.59
C GLU A 291 30.08 -21.13 -10.24
N SER A 292 31.33 -21.58 -10.19
CA SER A 292 31.93 -22.12 -8.96
C SER A 292 32.00 -21.08 -7.85
N ALA A 293 32.32 -19.82 -8.20
CA ALA A 293 32.42 -18.73 -7.23
C ALA A 293 31.04 -18.39 -6.63
N LEU A 294 30.02 -18.20 -7.47
CA LEU A 294 28.68 -17.81 -7.01
C LEU A 294 27.91 -18.94 -6.33
N LEU A 295 28.11 -20.19 -6.76
CA LEU A 295 27.48 -21.35 -6.10
C LEU A 295 28.11 -21.63 -4.72
N ALA A 296 29.40 -21.35 -4.55
CA ALA A 296 30.08 -21.50 -3.26
C ALA A 296 29.60 -20.49 -2.20
N GLU A 297 29.02 -19.34 -2.63
CA GLU A 297 28.44 -18.33 -1.73
C GLU A 297 27.04 -18.72 -1.24
N LEU A 298 26.37 -19.67 -1.87
CA LEU A 298 24.97 -20.03 -1.55
C LEU A 298 24.86 -20.73 -0.20
N GLN A 299 23.92 -20.26 0.59
CA GLN A 299 23.49 -20.90 1.84
C GLN A 299 22.27 -21.81 1.62
N ASP A 300 21.85 -22.52 2.67
CA ASP A 300 20.65 -23.33 2.64
C ASP A 300 19.42 -22.50 2.22
N GLY A 301 18.69 -22.97 1.19
CA GLY A 301 17.51 -22.29 0.68
C GLY A 301 17.78 -21.13 -0.24
N GLU A 302 19.05 -20.80 -0.53
CA GLU A 302 19.39 -19.74 -1.50
C GLU A 302 19.55 -20.29 -2.92
N PHE A 303 19.18 -19.45 -3.91
CA PHE A 303 19.33 -19.73 -5.34
C PHE A 303 19.48 -18.44 -6.15
N TRP A 304 20.06 -18.56 -7.35
CA TRP A 304 20.21 -17.44 -8.27
C TRP A 304 19.11 -17.42 -9.31
N VAL A 305 18.61 -16.22 -9.65
CA VAL A 305 17.59 -15.96 -10.68
C VAL A 305 18.04 -14.78 -11.53
N GLU A 306 17.95 -14.89 -12.86
CA GLU A 306 18.22 -13.80 -13.78
C GLU A 306 17.04 -12.77 -13.79
N GLU A 307 17.35 -11.51 -14.08
CA GLU A 307 16.37 -10.40 -14.10
C GLU A 307 15.10 -10.73 -14.90
N GLU A 308 15.24 -11.28 -16.11
CA GLU A 308 14.10 -11.61 -16.97
C GLU A 308 13.19 -12.68 -16.34
N GLU A 309 13.82 -13.70 -15.78
CA GLU A 309 13.13 -14.77 -15.08
C GLU A 309 12.47 -14.26 -13.81
N PHE A 310 13.14 -13.40 -13.05
CA PHE A 310 12.62 -12.76 -11.87
C PHE A 310 11.36 -11.92 -12.17
N LEU A 311 11.40 -11.09 -13.20
CA LEU A 311 10.25 -10.28 -13.65
C LEU A 311 9.07 -11.13 -14.15
N ARG A 312 9.34 -12.34 -14.65
CA ARG A 312 8.32 -13.26 -15.14
C ARG A 312 7.65 -14.02 -14.00
N GLU A 313 8.43 -14.50 -13.04
CA GLU A 313 7.97 -15.50 -12.05
C GLU A 313 7.53 -14.88 -10.72
N PHE A 314 8.04 -13.71 -10.35
CA PHE A 314 7.65 -13.00 -9.14
C PHE A 314 6.63 -11.90 -9.44
N ASP A 315 5.89 -11.46 -8.43
CA ASP A 315 4.83 -10.45 -8.59
C ASP A 315 5.21 -9.09 -8.01
N GLU A 316 5.96 -9.07 -6.91
CA GLU A 316 6.22 -7.86 -6.16
C GLU A 316 7.61 -7.85 -5.52
N VAL A 317 8.22 -6.67 -5.46
CA VAL A 317 9.40 -6.38 -4.63
C VAL A 317 8.97 -5.41 -3.53
N THR A 318 9.38 -5.71 -2.30
CA THR A 318 9.25 -4.81 -1.15
C THR A 318 10.63 -4.31 -0.72
N ILE A 319 10.79 -3.00 -0.58
CA ILE A 319 12.03 -2.32 -0.19
C ILE A 319 11.79 -1.61 1.14
N GLY A 320 12.48 -2.03 2.18
CA GLY A 320 12.54 -1.35 3.47
C GLY A 320 13.72 -0.40 3.55
N PHE A 321 13.48 0.81 3.97
CA PHE A 321 14.49 1.86 4.13
C PHE A 321 14.78 2.04 5.62
N PRO A 322 15.83 1.40 6.17
CA PRO A 322 16.15 1.57 7.58
C PRO A 322 16.52 3.02 7.88
N VAL A 323 15.92 3.55 8.93
CA VAL A 323 16.25 4.88 9.46
C VAL A 323 17.47 4.74 10.36
N THR A 324 18.47 5.62 10.22
CA THR A 324 19.63 5.69 11.11
C THR A 324 19.22 6.09 12.52
N GLU A 325 20.11 5.92 13.52
CA GLU A 325 19.85 6.38 14.90
C GLU A 325 19.53 7.87 14.96
N ALA A 326 20.10 8.67 14.06
CA ALA A 326 19.81 10.09 13.93
C ALA A 326 18.49 10.38 13.20
N GLY A 327 17.71 9.36 12.80
CA GLY A 327 16.43 9.52 12.09
C GLY A 327 16.57 9.84 10.60
N HIS A 328 17.74 9.61 10.00
CA HIS A 328 17.99 9.90 8.59
C HIS A 328 17.58 8.74 7.69
N LEU A 329 17.07 9.06 6.52
CA LEU A 329 16.74 8.13 5.44
C LEU A 329 17.75 8.28 4.29
N GLN A 330 18.08 7.19 3.62
CA GLN A 330 18.91 7.23 2.41
C GLN A 330 18.05 7.56 1.18
N SER A 331 18.48 8.54 0.37
CA SER A 331 17.82 8.82 -0.91
C SER A 331 18.05 7.69 -1.91
N LEU A 332 17.01 7.37 -2.68
CA LEU A 332 17.09 6.44 -3.81
C LEU A 332 17.64 7.10 -5.08
N CYS A 333 17.40 8.41 -5.24
CA CYS A 333 17.73 9.13 -6.46
C CYS A 333 19.15 9.68 -6.42
N SER A 334 19.47 10.45 -5.38
CA SER A 334 20.75 11.16 -5.28
C SER A 334 21.82 10.41 -4.53
N GLY A 335 21.51 9.28 -3.87
CA GLY A 335 22.42 8.58 -2.96
C GLY A 335 22.77 9.38 -1.70
N LYS A 336 22.22 10.58 -1.51
CA LYS A 336 22.45 11.44 -0.35
C LYS A 336 21.58 11.02 0.82
N ALA A 337 22.04 11.31 2.04
CA ALA A 337 21.21 11.12 3.23
C ALA A 337 20.16 12.23 3.32
N LEU A 338 18.89 11.86 3.60
CA LEU A 338 17.82 12.80 3.91
C LEU A 338 17.89 13.10 5.42
N CYS A 339 18.71 14.11 5.77
CA CYS A 339 19.11 14.39 7.16
C CYS A 339 18.07 15.14 7.99
N HIS A 340 17.03 15.67 7.36
CA HIS A 340 16.01 16.45 8.02
C HIS A 340 14.69 15.68 8.08
N THR A 341 14.30 15.27 9.28
CA THR A 341 13.09 14.47 9.50
C THR A 341 12.09 15.24 10.35
N GLN A 342 10.83 15.23 9.92
CA GLN A 342 9.69 15.77 10.66
C GLN A 342 8.55 14.76 10.60
N GLN A 343 7.81 14.61 11.70
CA GLN A 343 6.61 13.78 11.71
C GLN A 343 5.52 14.40 12.57
N LEU A 344 4.26 14.30 12.12
CA LEU A 344 3.10 14.80 12.86
C LEU A 344 1.92 13.82 12.74
N PRO A 345 1.23 13.54 13.84
CA PRO A 345 0.00 12.77 13.81
C PRO A 345 -1.15 13.59 13.23
N GLY A 346 -2.10 12.89 12.61
CA GLY A 346 -3.35 13.44 12.12
C GLY A 346 -4.47 12.42 12.20
N ALA A 347 -5.69 12.90 11.98
CA ALA A 347 -6.86 12.02 11.98
C ALA A 347 -7.91 12.51 10.98
N TRP A 348 -8.51 11.55 10.28
CA TRP A 348 -9.76 11.77 9.57
C TRP A 348 -10.91 11.43 10.50
N VAL A 349 -11.74 12.42 10.81
CA VAL A 349 -12.89 12.28 11.72
C VAL A 349 -14.16 12.39 10.91
N LYS A 350 -15.04 11.36 11.01
CA LYS A 350 -16.33 11.33 10.31
C LYS A 350 -17.15 12.58 10.62
N GLY A 351 -17.72 13.19 9.59
CA GLY A 351 -18.51 14.42 9.72
C GLY A 351 -17.71 15.71 9.98
N GLN A 352 -16.37 15.63 10.16
CA GLN A 352 -15.53 16.79 10.46
C GLN A 352 -14.35 16.92 9.48
N SER A 353 -13.34 16.03 9.57
CA SER A 353 -12.12 16.10 8.78
C SER A 353 -11.90 14.91 7.84
N ALA A 354 -12.85 14.00 7.71
CA ALA A 354 -12.83 12.92 6.73
C ALA A 354 -13.45 13.40 5.40
N GLY A 355 -12.80 14.35 4.74
CA GLY A 355 -13.33 15.04 3.56
C GLY A 355 -13.33 14.22 2.26
N GLY A 356 -12.67 13.07 2.25
CA GLY A 356 -12.53 12.22 1.07
C GLY A 356 -11.52 12.74 0.06
N CYS A 357 -11.44 12.10 -1.11
CA CYS A 357 -10.55 12.50 -2.19
C CYS A 357 -10.98 13.83 -2.84
N ARG A 358 -10.14 14.34 -3.75
CA ARG A 358 -10.35 15.64 -4.43
C ARG A 358 -11.66 15.76 -5.20
N ASN A 359 -12.27 14.63 -5.57
CA ASN A 359 -13.57 14.57 -6.24
C ASN A 359 -14.76 14.82 -5.29
N ASN A 360 -14.52 14.84 -3.97
CA ASN A 360 -15.56 15.12 -2.98
C ASN A 360 -15.60 16.62 -2.63
N ARG A 361 -16.80 17.16 -2.43
CA ARG A 361 -16.98 18.53 -1.90
C ARG A 361 -16.30 18.74 -0.54
N GLY A 362 -16.27 17.68 0.26
CA GLY A 362 -15.65 17.69 1.59
C GLY A 362 -14.12 17.73 1.55
N PHE A 363 -13.46 17.57 0.41
CA PHE A 363 -12.00 17.52 0.33
C PHE A 363 -11.30 18.64 1.11
N PRO A 364 -11.77 19.91 1.08
CA PRO A 364 -11.16 20.99 1.84
C PRO A 364 -11.23 20.81 3.36
N SER A 365 -12.05 19.90 3.89
CA SER A 365 -12.10 19.62 5.33
C SER A 365 -10.98 18.67 5.80
N ASN A 366 -10.30 17.96 4.88
CA ASN A 366 -9.21 17.06 5.26
C ASN A 366 -8.13 17.77 6.11
N PRO A 367 -7.41 17.02 6.95
CA PRO A 367 -6.28 17.54 7.70
C PRO A 367 -5.25 18.19 6.78
N LYS A 368 -4.72 19.33 7.18
CA LYS A 368 -3.78 20.12 6.40
C LYS A 368 -2.55 20.42 7.21
N PHE A 369 -1.42 20.40 6.54
CA PHE A 369 -0.13 20.67 7.16
C PHE A 369 0.63 21.71 6.34
N TRP A 370 1.17 22.72 7.03
CA TRP A 370 2.14 23.62 6.46
C TRP A 370 3.49 22.91 6.36
N LEU A 371 4.06 22.88 5.18
CA LEU A 371 5.41 22.42 4.92
C LEU A 371 6.22 23.59 4.37
N ARG A 372 7.26 24.01 5.09
CA ARG A 372 8.21 25.01 4.65
C ARG A 372 9.49 24.33 4.23
N VAL A 373 9.95 24.61 3.04
CA VAL A 373 11.23 24.18 2.47
C VAL A 373 12.14 25.38 2.40
N SER A 374 13.34 25.30 3.01
CA SER A 374 14.24 26.46 3.16
C SER A 374 15.21 26.59 1.99
N GLU A 375 15.52 25.51 1.29
CA GLU A 375 16.45 25.38 0.17
C GLU A 375 15.95 24.32 -0.81
N PRO A 376 16.42 24.29 -2.07
CA PRO A 376 16.03 23.24 -3.01
C PRO A 376 16.31 21.88 -2.40
N SER A 377 15.28 21.04 -2.26
CA SER A 377 15.39 19.80 -1.48
C SER A 377 14.66 18.65 -2.15
N GLU A 378 15.27 17.49 -2.09
CA GLU A 378 14.62 16.20 -2.31
C GLU A 378 13.84 15.82 -1.06
N LEU A 379 12.58 15.46 -1.22
CA LEU A 379 11.69 15.04 -0.15
C LEU A 379 11.13 13.64 -0.39
N TYR A 380 11.07 12.88 0.69
CA TYR A 380 10.27 11.68 0.80
C TYR A 380 9.17 11.94 1.82
N VAL A 381 7.93 11.91 1.40
CA VAL A 381 6.78 12.21 2.25
C VAL A 381 5.86 10.99 2.28
N ALA A 382 5.56 10.51 3.48
CA ALA A 382 4.76 9.32 3.67
C ALA A 382 3.57 9.57 4.60
N VAL A 383 2.45 8.92 4.30
CA VAL A 383 1.25 8.87 5.15
C VAL A 383 1.08 7.45 5.64
N LEU A 384 1.40 7.21 6.90
CA LEU A 384 1.30 5.92 7.57
C LEU A 384 -0.02 5.84 8.32
N GLN A 385 -0.87 4.88 7.99
CA GLN A 385 -2.11 4.60 8.71
C GLN A 385 -1.84 3.87 10.02
N ARG A 386 -2.55 4.25 11.08
CA ARG A 386 -2.52 3.51 12.34
C ARG A 386 -3.28 2.20 12.17
N PRO A 387 -2.71 1.04 12.56
CA PRO A 387 -3.46 -0.21 12.60
C PRO A 387 -4.69 -0.05 13.51
N ARG A 388 -5.86 -0.51 13.07
CA ARG A 388 -7.01 -0.64 13.97
C ARG A 388 -6.75 -1.83 14.88
N MET A 389 -6.44 -1.58 16.13
CA MET A 389 -6.48 -2.63 17.16
C MET A 389 -7.93 -3.13 17.22
N ARG A 390 -8.15 -4.39 16.93
CA ARG A 390 -9.39 -5.07 17.31
C ARG A 390 -9.39 -5.09 18.85
N LEU A 391 -10.16 -4.21 19.45
CA LEU A 391 -10.55 -4.40 20.85
C LEU A 391 -11.32 -5.71 20.88
N THR A 392 -10.78 -6.70 21.59
CA THR A 392 -11.46 -7.95 21.93
C THR A 392 -12.61 -7.65 22.89
N GLY A 393 -13.66 -7.04 22.38
CA GLY A 393 -14.96 -6.90 23.01
C GLY A 393 -15.86 -7.95 22.39
N ARG A 394 -16.37 -8.84 23.23
CA ARG A 394 -17.37 -9.88 22.98
C ARG A 394 -18.35 -9.45 21.90
N ALA A 395 -18.25 -10.09 20.71
CA ALA A 395 -19.28 -9.96 19.69
C ALA A 395 -20.54 -10.72 20.14
N PRO A 396 -21.75 -10.20 19.86
CA PRO A 396 -22.97 -10.96 20.08
C PRO A 396 -23.01 -12.16 19.12
N VAL A 397 -23.37 -13.32 19.67
CA VAL A 397 -23.59 -14.56 18.96
C VAL A 397 -24.77 -14.34 18.01
N GLY A 398 -24.52 -14.40 16.71
CA GLY A 398 -25.52 -14.42 15.67
C GLY A 398 -25.03 -15.40 14.58
N ASP A 399 -25.80 -16.45 14.40
CA ASP A 399 -25.59 -17.49 13.39
C ASP A 399 -25.52 -16.87 11.99
N ASP A 400 -24.42 -17.19 11.26
CA ASP A 400 -24.51 -17.46 9.82
C ASP A 400 -23.18 -18.09 9.34
N HIS A 401 -23.29 -19.38 9.02
CA HIS A 401 -22.27 -20.14 8.33
C HIS A 401 -22.17 -19.71 6.86
N ALA A 402 -21.20 -18.86 6.56
CA ALA A 402 -20.72 -18.65 5.19
C ALA A 402 -19.20 -18.76 5.19
N SER A 403 -18.69 -19.72 4.45
CA SER A 403 -17.28 -20.01 4.23
C SER A 403 -16.52 -18.76 3.72
N ARG A 404 -15.79 -18.09 4.60
CA ARG A 404 -14.89 -16.98 4.25
C ARG A 404 -13.45 -17.51 4.27
N SER A 405 -12.76 -17.45 3.14
CA SER A 405 -11.33 -17.75 3.05
C SER A 405 -10.52 -16.77 3.94
N PRO A 406 -9.45 -17.22 4.61
CA PRO A 406 -8.64 -16.43 5.56
C PRO A 406 -7.98 -15.18 4.95
N THR A 407 -7.78 -15.17 3.63
CA THR A 407 -7.11 -14.08 2.88
C THR A 407 -7.91 -12.79 2.78
N SER A 408 -9.22 -12.80 3.07
CA SER A 408 -10.08 -11.63 2.88
C SER A 408 -10.05 -10.62 4.04
N CYS A 409 -9.43 -10.92 5.17
CA CYS A 409 -9.54 -10.11 6.39
C CYS A 409 -8.48 -9.00 6.53
N LEU A 410 -7.31 -9.11 5.90
CA LEU A 410 -6.21 -8.16 6.08
C LEU A 410 -6.38 -6.83 5.35
N GLY A 411 -7.13 -6.79 4.24
CA GLY A 411 -7.33 -5.55 3.45
C GLY A 411 -8.52 -4.68 3.87
N LYS A 412 -9.47 -5.22 4.63
CA LYS A 412 -10.76 -4.53 4.92
C LYS A 412 -10.68 -3.46 6.01
N ASP A 413 -9.64 -3.43 6.82
CA ASP A 413 -9.50 -2.48 7.93
C ASP A 413 -8.71 -1.22 7.56
N ARG A 414 -8.11 -1.15 6.37
CA ARG A 414 -7.35 0.02 5.89
C ARG A 414 -8.21 0.87 4.97
N GLN A 415 -7.99 2.18 5.02
CA GLN A 415 -8.59 3.11 4.09
C GLN A 415 -7.70 3.26 2.85
N ALA A 416 -8.30 3.49 1.69
CA ALA A 416 -7.54 3.94 0.54
C ALA A 416 -7.09 5.39 0.80
N VAL A 417 -5.78 5.62 0.96
CA VAL A 417 -5.21 6.91 1.32
C VAL A 417 -4.31 7.46 0.23
N GLY A 418 -4.22 8.78 0.16
CA GLY A 418 -3.35 9.49 -0.76
C GLY A 418 -2.89 10.81 -0.17
N LEU A 419 -1.89 11.41 -0.81
CA LEU A 419 -1.28 12.67 -0.41
C LEU A 419 -1.18 13.60 -1.62
N ARG A 420 -1.44 14.89 -1.41
CA ARG A 420 -1.20 15.93 -2.40
C ARG A 420 -0.57 17.16 -1.77
N ILE A 421 0.30 17.84 -2.52
CA ILE A 421 1.07 19.00 -2.08
C ILE A 421 0.81 20.15 -3.04
N TRP A 422 0.53 21.34 -2.49
CA TRP A 422 0.34 22.58 -3.23
C TRP A 422 1.41 23.57 -2.84
N LYS A 423 1.97 24.30 -3.80
CA LYS A 423 2.80 25.47 -3.53
C LYS A 423 1.88 26.64 -3.18
N VAL A 424 2.23 27.40 -2.14
CA VAL A 424 1.50 28.59 -1.71
C VAL A 424 2.47 29.77 -1.56
N GLU A 425 2.08 30.95 -2.05
CA GLU A 425 2.98 32.12 -2.07
C GLU A 425 3.17 32.73 -0.68
N LYS A 426 2.15 32.69 0.18
CA LYS A 426 2.18 33.24 1.54
C LYS A 426 1.35 32.40 2.51
N ARG A 427 1.73 32.42 3.78
CA ARG A 427 1.04 31.72 4.88
C ARG A 427 -0.43 32.17 5.10
N ARG A 428 -0.87 33.26 4.47
CA ARG A 428 -2.21 33.87 4.57
C ARG A 428 -3.06 33.71 3.29
N VAL A 429 -2.86 32.66 2.52
CA VAL A 429 -3.67 32.40 1.32
C VAL A 429 -5.03 31.84 1.71
N SER A 430 -6.08 32.23 0.99
CA SER A 430 -7.37 31.56 1.07
C SER A 430 -7.21 30.07 0.73
N LEU A 431 -7.36 29.18 1.72
CA LEU A 431 -7.20 27.73 1.56
C LEU A 431 -8.08 27.16 0.43
N PRO A 432 -9.36 27.56 0.27
CA PRO A 432 -10.18 27.08 -0.85
C PRO A 432 -9.59 27.44 -2.21
N ARG A 433 -9.04 28.64 -2.36
CA ARG A 433 -8.41 29.09 -3.61
C ARG A 433 -7.11 28.34 -3.90
N ALA A 434 -6.30 28.07 -2.88
CA ALA A 434 -5.08 27.27 -3.03
C ALA A 434 -5.40 25.83 -3.48
N LEU A 435 -6.41 25.18 -2.88
CA LEU A 435 -6.81 23.82 -3.20
C LEU A 435 -7.51 23.66 -4.55
N SER A 436 -8.02 24.75 -5.16
CA SER A 436 -8.58 24.73 -6.51
C SER A 436 -7.52 24.64 -7.59
N ALA A 437 -6.30 25.10 -7.31
CA ALA A 437 -5.16 24.98 -8.21
C ALA A 437 -4.70 23.52 -8.37
N PRO A 438 -3.97 23.17 -9.45
CA PRO A 438 -3.34 21.86 -9.55
C PRO A 438 -2.27 21.69 -8.45
N PRO A 439 -2.15 20.50 -7.84
CA PRO A 439 -1.07 20.22 -6.89
C PRO A 439 0.28 20.17 -7.62
N VAL A 440 1.35 20.60 -6.97
CA VAL A 440 2.72 20.51 -7.50
C VAL A 440 3.28 19.09 -7.40
N ALA A 441 2.78 18.30 -6.44
CA ALA A 441 3.16 16.91 -6.27
C ALA A 441 2.00 16.13 -5.61
N GLY A 442 1.96 14.81 -5.82
CA GLY A 442 0.94 13.96 -5.20
C GLY A 442 1.14 12.49 -5.54
N THR A 443 0.59 11.60 -4.70
CA THR A 443 0.55 10.17 -4.98
C THR A 443 -0.25 9.91 -6.26
N ALA A 444 0.18 8.94 -7.05
CA ALA A 444 -0.46 8.60 -8.33
C ALA A 444 -1.94 8.23 -8.13
N CYS A 445 -2.23 7.46 -7.09
CA CYS A 445 -3.57 7.04 -6.71
C CYS A 445 -3.74 7.04 -5.18
N HIS A 446 -4.96 6.76 -4.72
CA HIS A 446 -5.23 6.35 -3.34
C HIS A 446 -5.05 4.83 -3.26
N ALA A 447 -4.28 4.35 -2.30
CA ALA A 447 -4.00 2.93 -2.11
C ALA A 447 -4.42 2.45 -0.73
N TYR A 448 -4.83 1.18 -0.65
CA TYR A 448 -5.18 0.50 0.61
C TYR A 448 -3.96 0.02 1.39
N ASP A 449 -2.78 0.54 1.06
CA ASP A 449 -1.55 0.23 1.76
C ASP A 449 -1.53 0.88 3.15
N ARG A 450 -0.82 0.25 4.08
CA ARG A 450 -0.61 0.83 5.41
C ARG A 450 0.13 2.17 5.32
N GLU A 451 1.08 2.28 4.39
CA GLU A 451 1.84 3.49 4.12
C GLU A 451 1.80 3.83 2.62
N VAL A 452 1.42 5.05 2.29
CA VAL A 452 1.57 5.60 0.95
C VAL A 452 2.62 6.70 0.96
N HIS A 453 3.44 6.75 -0.07
CA HIS A 453 4.57 7.66 -0.14
C HIS A 453 4.58 8.47 -1.43
N LEU A 454 5.28 9.59 -1.35
CA LEU A 454 5.52 10.52 -2.44
C LEU A 454 6.98 10.98 -2.39
N ARG A 455 7.68 10.87 -3.52
CA ARG A 455 8.99 11.49 -3.71
C ARG A 455 8.84 12.68 -4.62
N CYS A 456 9.47 13.77 -4.26
CA CYS A 456 9.46 14.97 -5.07
C CYS A 456 10.65 15.88 -4.74
N GLU A 457 11.04 16.69 -5.69
CA GLU A 457 11.95 17.81 -5.49
C GLU A 457 11.13 19.08 -5.34
N LEU A 458 11.38 19.84 -4.29
CA LEU A 458 10.69 21.11 -4.04
C LEU A 458 11.69 22.25 -3.93
N ALA A 459 11.38 23.35 -4.62
CA ALA A 459 12.08 24.62 -4.48
C ALA A 459 11.82 25.26 -3.10
N PRO A 460 12.65 26.21 -2.65
CA PRO A 460 12.37 26.96 -1.43
C PRO A 460 10.99 27.61 -1.47
N GLY A 461 10.26 27.53 -0.35
CA GLY A 461 8.92 28.10 -0.29
C GLY A 461 8.01 27.50 0.76
N PHE A 462 6.74 27.88 0.69
CA PHE A 462 5.68 27.36 1.54
C PHE A 462 4.79 26.43 0.74
N TYR A 463 4.43 25.34 1.36
CA TYR A 463 3.61 24.31 0.75
C TYR A 463 2.50 23.88 1.71
N LEU A 464 1.42 23.37 1.14
CA LEU A 464 0.28 22.78 1.84
C LEU A 464 0.23 21.30 1.51
N ALA A 465 0.48 20.44 2.49
CA ALA A 465 0.33 18.99 2.36
C ALA A 465 -1.04 18.56 2.90
N VAL A 466 -1.78 17.77 2.12
CA VAL A 466 -3.14 17.32 2.44
C VAL A 466 -3.24 15.81 2.27
N PRO A 467 -3.07 15.04 3.35
CA PRO A 467 -3.43 13.63 3.38
C PRO A 467 -4.96 13.47 3.30
N SER A 468 -5.43 12.54 2.49
CA SER A 468 -6.86 12.29 2.33
C SER A 468 -7.16 10.81 2.19
N THR A 469 -8.32 10.40 2.67
CA THR A 469 -8.93 9.12 2.30
C THR A 469 -9.58 9.22 0.94
N PHE A 470 -9.80 8.11 0.25
CA PHE A 470 -10.55 8.12 -1.01
C PHE A 470 -12.03 8.41 -0.76
N LEU A 471 -12.63 7.67 0.16
CA LEU A 471 -14.04 7.84 0.54
C LEU A 471 -14.19 8.99 1.53
N LYS A 472 -15.24 9.80 1.34
CA LYS A 472 -15.69 10.75 2.35
C LYS A 472 -16.20 10.01 3.58
N ASP A 473 -16.09 10.64 4.74
CA ASP A 473 -16.53 10.11 6.04
C ASP A 473 -15.87 8.78 6.47
N ALA A 474 -14.76 8.41 5.82
CA ALA A 474 -13.92 7.29 6.22
C ALA A 474 -12.98 7.71 7.35
N PRO A 475 -13.21 7.27 8.60
CA PRO A 475 -12.39 7.69 9.74
C PRO A 475 -11.08 6.90 9.80
N GLY A 476 -10.04 7.53 10.34
CA GLY A 476 -8.75 6.87 10.56
C GLY A 476 -7.73 7.81 11.19
N GLN A 477 -6.71 7.24 11.83
CA GLN A 477 -5.56 7.97 12.33
C GLN A 477 -4.36 7.71 11.42
N PHE A 478 -3.53 8.72 11.22
CA PHE A 478 -2.33 8.61 10.41
C PHE A 478 -1.16 9.39 11.01
N LEU A 479 0.04 9.03 10.59
CA LEU A 479 1.27 9.77 10.83
C LEU A 479 1.78 10.30 9.49
N LEU A 480 1.88 11.63 9.37
CA LEU A 480 2.55 12.26 8.24
C LEU A 480 4.04 12.34 8.55
N ARG A 481 4.87 11.72 7.71
CA ARG A 481 6.34 11.66 7.85
C ARG A 481 6.97 12.39 6.69
N VAL A 482 7.95 13.24 6.96
CA VAL A 482 8.70 13.98 5.96
C VAL A 482 10.19 13.75 6.21
N PHE A 483 10.89 13.25 5.21
CA PHE A 483 12.35 13.16 5.18
C PHE A 483 12.85 14.06 4.04
N SER A 484 13.88 14.85 4.29
CA SER A 484 14.35 15.86 3.34
C SER A 484 15.88 15.97 3.34
N SER A 485 16.45 16.23 2.16
CA SER A 485 17.89 16.53 2.03
C SER A 485 18.27 17.88 2.62
N GLY A 486 17.36 18.85 2.55
CA GLY A 486 17.54 20.19 3.10
C GLY A 486 16.59 20.48 4.27
N ARG A 487 16.76 21.61 4.91
CA ARG A 487 16.01 21.99 6.11
C ARG A 487 14.53 22.22 5.79
N VAL A 488 13.66 21.50 6.52
CA VAL A 488 12.20 21.60 6.43
C VAL A 488 11.55 21.86 7.78
N SER A 489 10.36 22.44 7.75
CA SER A 489 9.52 22.62 8.94
C SER A 489 8.09 22.22 8.62
N LEU A 490 7.53 21.34 9.44
CA LEU A 490 6.18 20.82 9.32
C LEU A 490 5.33 21.29 10.50
N SER A 491 4.10 21.78 10.25
CA SER A 491 3.16 22.15 11.31
C SER A 491 1.72 21.89 10.88
N ALA A 492 0.90 21.37 11.79
CA ALA A 492 -0.52 21.15 11.54
C ALA A 492 -1.28 22.48 11.50
N ILE A 493 -2.22 22.60 10.56
CA ILE A 493 -3.18 23.69 10.55
C ILE A 493 -4.31 23.29 11.49
N LYS A 494 -4.42 23.99 12.62
CA LYS A 494 -5.55 23.82 13.53
C LYS A 494 -6.83 24.23 12.80
N PRO A 495 -7.92 23.43 12.84
CA PRO A 495 -9.23 23.92 12.44
C PRO A 495 -9.48 25.21 13.23
N ALA A 496 -9.93 26.26 12.56
CA ALA A 496 -10.41 27.43 13.27
C ALA A 496 -11.43 26.94 14.32
N ALA A 497 -11.23 27.31 15.59
CA ALA A 497 -12.18 26.98 16.63
C ALA A 497 -13.56 27.37 16.10
N GLN A 498 -14.49 26.42 16.04
CA GLN A 498 -15.84 26.65 15.60
C GLN A 498 -16.47 27.66 16.57
N SER A 499 -16.36 28.95 16.28
CA SER A 499 -17.44 29.84 16.60
C SER A 499 -18.62 29.31 15.79
N ALA A 500 -19.74 29.05 16.46
CA ALA A 500 -21.00 28.66 15.86
C ALA A 500 -21.46 29.75 14.87
N ALA A 501 -20.87 29.79 13.71
CA ALA A 501 -21.32 30.50 12.53
C ALA A 501 -21.25 29.47 11.43
N HIS A 502 -22.34 29.29 10.75
CA HIS A 502 -22.52 28.45 9.56
C HIS A 502 -21.23 28.48 8.72
N PRO A 503 -20.76 27.31 8.17
CA PRO A 503 -19.70 27.35 7.19
C PRO A 503 -20.23 28.29 6.09
N GLU A 504 -19.56 29.44 5.93
CA GLU A 504 -19.69 30.21 4.71
C GLU A 504 -19.29 29.25 3.59
N GLY A 505 -20.30 28.58 3.06
CA GLY A 505 -20.21 27.87 1.81
C GLY A 505 -19.57 28.82 0.80
N LEU A 506 -18.83 28.28 -0.14
CA LEU A 506 -18.68 28.89 -1.46
C LEU A 506 -19.95 29.67 -1.76
N PRO A 507 -19.88 30.95 -2.19
CA PRO A 507 -21.04 31.83 -2.28
C PRO A 507 -22.20 31.03 -2.86
N ALA A 508 -23.32 31.02 -2.14
CA ALA A 508 -24.48 30.23 -2.43
C ALA A 508 -24.96 30.53 -3.85
N GLY A 509 -24.41 29.83 -4.81
CA GLY A 509 -24.93 29.73 -6.16
C GLY A 509 -25.98 28.66 -6.11
N GLU A 510 -27.17 28.95 -6.55
CA GLU A 510 -28.18 27.96 -6.79
C GLU A 510 -27.64 26.96 -7.82
N TRP A 511 -27.76 25.67 -7.53
CA TRP A 511 -27.35 24.59 -8.41
C TRP A 511 -28.62 23.95 -8.99
N GLU A 512 -28.60 23.85 -10.29
CA GLU A 512 -29.61 23.07 -11.01
C GLU A 512 -29.13 21.63 -11.06
N THR A 513 -29.97 20.69 -10.64
CA THR A 513 -29.61 19.28 -10.49
C THR A 513 -30.48 18.41 -11.39
N VAL A 514 -29.86 17.61 -12.23
CA VAL A 514 -30.52 16.60 -13.07
C VAL A 514 -29.99 15.22 -12.65
N GLN A 515 -30.93 14.26 -12.49
CA GLN A 515 -30.62 12.88 -12.18
C GLN A 515 -31.05 11.96 -13.31
N LEU A 516 -30.13 11.14 -13.81
CA LEU A 516 -30.31 10.19 -14.89
C LEU A 516 -30.05 8.78 -14.34
N ARG A 517 -30.99 7.87 -14.48
CA ARG A 517 -30.86 6.49 -14.04
C ARG A 517 -30.41 5.59 -15.18
N GLY A 518 -29.53 4.61 -14.87
CA GLY A 518 -29.03 3.65 -15.82
C GLY A 518 -28.70 2.31 -15.18
N SER A 519 -28.36 1.34 -16.02
CA SER A 519 -27.90 0.02 -15.56
C SER A 519 -26.88 -0.54 -16.52
N TRP A 520 -25.92 -1.28 -15.97
CA TRP A 520 -25.06 -2.16 -16.73
C TRP A 520 -25.70 -3.55 -16.76
N ARG A 521 -25.90 -4.09 -17.97
CA ARG A 521 -26.51 -5.40 -18.20
C ARG A 521 -25.58 -6.26 -19.05
N VAL A 522 -25.37 -7.50 -18.66
CA VAL A 522 -24.56 -8.46 -19.40
C VAL A 522 -25.05 -8.61 -20.84
N GLY A 523 -24.11 -8.60 -21.79
CA GLY A 523 -24.43 -8.72 -23.22
C GLY A 523 -25.12 -7.51 -23.86
N GLN A 524 -25.44 -6.43 -23.09
CA GLN A 524 -26.12 -5.25 -23.60
C GLN A 524 -25.35 -3.95 -23.30
N THR A 525 -25.26 -3.58 -22.02
CA THR A 525 -24.73 -2.28 -21.59
C THR A 525 -23.57 -2.38 -20.59
N ALA A 526 -23.09 -3.58 -20.28
CA ALA A 526 -21.95 -3.81 -19.39
C ALA A 526 -20.63 -3.89 -20.18
N GLY A 527 -20.26 -2.79 -20.84
CA GLY A 527 -19.10 -2.75 -21.76
C GLY A 527 -17.73 -2.70 -21.07
N GLY A 528 -17.68 -2.48 -19.76
CA GLY A 528 -16.41 -2.36 -19.02
C GLY A 528 -15.66 -1.06 -19.29
N SER A 529 -14.39 -0.99 -18.87
CA SER A 529 -13.53 0.18 -19.04
C SER A 529 -13.03 0.34 -20.49
N ARG A 530 -12.41 1.47 -20.80
CA ARG A 530 -11.80 1.74 -22.13
C ARG A 530 -10.69 0.75 -22.53
N ASN A 531 -10.27 -0.12 -21.65
CA ASN A 531 -9.32 -1.20 -21.96
C ASN A 531 -9.95 -2.36 -22.76
N PHE A 532 -11.27 -2.36 -22.91
CA PHE A 532 -12.03 -3.41 -23.60
C PHE A 532 -12.71 -2.89 -24.86
N ALA A 533 -12.72 -3.70 -25.92
CA ALA A 533 -13.38 -3.36 -27.18
C ALA A 533 -14.91 -3.15 -27.02
N SER A 534 -15.50 -3.74 -25.99
CA SER A 534 -16.91 -3.59 -25.61
C SER A 534 -17.26 -2.24 -24.95
N TYR A 535 -16.27 -1.40 -24.59
CA TYR A 535 -16.52 -0.10 -23.95
C TYR A 535 -17.64 0.75 -24.58
N PRO A 536 -17.79 0.81 -25.95
CA PRO A 536 -18.83 1.61 -26.59
C PRO A 536 -20.26 1.15 -26.31
N THR A 537 -20.47 -0.04 -25.76
CA THR A 537 -21.80 -0.54 -25.38
C THR A 537 -22.29 0.03 -24.04
N ASN A 538 -21.42 0.68 -23.26
CA ASN A 538 -21.84 1.31 -22.01
C ASN A 538 -22.94 2.36 -22.22
N PRO A 539 -23.79 2.59 -21.21
CA PRO A 539 -24.80 3.63 -21.26
C PRO A 539 -24.18 5.01 -21.54
N CYS A 540 -24.83 5.80 -22.36
CA CYS A 540 -24.33 7.11 -22.79
C CYS A 540 -25.40 8.17 -22.51
N PHE A 541 -25.08 9.19 -21.73
CA PHE A 541 -25.99 10.26 -21.34
C PHE A 541 -25.57 11.60 -21.97
N PRO A 542 -26.49 12.30 -22.67
CA PRO A 542 -26.18 13.61 -23.21
C PRO A 542 -26.10 14.67 -22.11
N LEU A 543 -25.23 15.64 -22.30
CA LEU A 543 -25.09 16.83 -21.47
C LEU A 543 -24.91 18.04 -22.39
N SER A 544 -25.82 19.01 -22.33
CA SER A 544 -25.66 20.28 -23.04
C SER A 544 -25.33 21.40 -22.07
N VAL A 545 -24.32 22.19 -22.44
CA VAL A 545 -23.94 23.41 -21.76
C VAL A 545 -24.32 24.57 -22.68
N PRO A 546 -25.32 25.39 -22.31
CA PRO A 546 -25.81 26.49 -23.16
C PRO A 546 -24.75 27.58 -23.31
N GLU A 547 -24.82 28.32 -24.40
CA GLU A 547 -23.99 29.50 -24.63
C GLU A 547 -24.20 30.57 -23.54
N GLY A 548 -23.09 31.16 -23.12
CA GLY A 548 -23.09 32.16 -22.04
C GLY A 548 -21.70 32.82 -21.92
N SER A 549 -21.55 33.72 -20.96
CA SER A 549 -20.37 34.56 -20.77
C SER A 549 -19.09 33.82 -20.29
N GLY A 550 -19.01 32.49 -20.43
CA GLY A 550 -17.83 31.69 -20.06
C GLY A 550 -18.14 30.24 -19.73
N PRO A 551 -17.10 29.43 -19.44
CA PRO A 551 -17.28 28.04 -19.08
C PRO A 551 -18.15 27.86 -17.82
N ARG A 552 -19.13 26.99 -17.86
CA ARG A 552 -20.01 26.71 -16.70
C ARG A 552 -19.37 25.70 -15.77
N CYS A 553 -19.54 25.94 -14.48
CA CYS A 553 -19.12 25.00 -13.45
C CYS A 553 -20.16 23.88 -13.35
N VAL A 554 -19.75 22.65 -13.68
CA VAL A 554 -20.59 21.45 -13.71
C VAL A 554 -19.98 20.39 -12.79
N ARG A 555 -20.83 19.77 -11.94
CA ARG A 555 -20.45 18.58 -11.18
C ARG A 555 -21.19 17.39 -11.76
N ILE A 556 -20.43 16.33 -12.06
CA ILE A 556 -20.96 15.05 -12.51
C ILE A 556 -20.68 14.02 -11.43
N THR A 557 -21.71 13.35 -10.95
CA THR A 557 -21.63 12.33 -9.90
C THR A 557 -22.24 11.03 -10.41
N LEU A 558 -21.48 9.93 -10.37
CA LEU A 558 -21.96 8.58 -10.66
C LEU A 558 -22.12 7.83 -9.34
N ARG A 559 -23.35 7.41 -9.01
CA ARG A 559 -23.66 6.63 -7.80
C ARG A 559 -24.26 5.30 -8.20
N GLN A 560 -23.65 4.20 -7.73
CA GLN A 560 -24.19 2.85 -7.93
C GLN A 560 -25.20 2.49 -6.82
N HIS A 561 -26.15 1.64 -7.17
CA HIS A 561 -27.17 1.14 -6.26
C HIS A 561 -26.79 -0.29 -5.86
N CYS A 562 -25.89 -0.43 -4.89
CA CYS A 562 -25.54 -1.73 -4.33
C CYS A 562 -26.26 -1.92 -2.98
N ARG A 563 -26.73 -3.14 -2.72
CA ARG A 563 -27.23 -3.56 -1.41
C ARG A 563 -26.04 -4.08 -0.61
N ASP A 564 -25.67 -3.35 0.40
CA ASP A 564 -24.82 -3.61 1.58
C ASP A 564 -23.49 -4.37 1.50
N VAL A 565 -23.07 -5.04 0.44
CA VAL A 565 -21.87 -5.90 0.53
C VAL A 565 -20.80 -5.70 -0.54
N GLU A 566 -21.09 -5.39 -1.79
CA GLU A 566 -20.06 -5.28 -2.83
C GLU A 566 -20.30 -4.13 -3.80
N CYS A 567 -19.55 -3.05 -3.64
CA CYS A 567 -19.49 -2.01 -4.66
C CYS A 567 -18.64 -2.48 -5.84
N LEU A 568 -19.13 -2.26 -7.07
CA LEU A 568 -18.39 -2.47 -8.30
C LEU A 568 -17.31 -1.39 -8.46
N PRO A 569 -16.21 -1.66 -9.16
CA PRO A 569 -15.25 -0.61 -9.51
C PRO A 569 -15.84 0.25 -10.63
N ILE A 570 -16.31 1.45 -10.28
CA ILE A 570 -17.01 2.37 -11.18
C ILE A 570 -16.16 3.59 -11.54
N GLY A 571 -16.42 4.14 -12.73
CA GLY A 571 -15.82 5.36 -13.24
C GLY A 571 -16.65 5.93 -14.39
N PHE A 572 -16.28 7.09 -14.91
CA PHE A 572 -16.92 7.65 -16.09
C PHE A 572 -15.97 8.52 -16.91
N HIS A 573 -16.32 8.69 -18.18
CA HIS A 573 -15.65 9.61 -19.09
C HIS A 573 -16.66 10.60 -19.67
N VAL A 574 -16.19 11.80 -20.01
CA VAL A 574 -16.98 12.83 -20.70
C VAL A 574 -16.31 13.15 -22.02
N PHE A 575 -17.06 13.05 -23.09
CA PHE A 575 -16.62 13.33 -24.45
C PHE A 575 -17.35 14.55 -25.00
N GLN A 576 -16.65 15.39 -25.71
CA GLN A 576 -17.27 16.48 -26.47
C GLN A 576 -17.84 15.96 -27.78
N VAL A 577 -19.07 16.36 -28.13
CA VAL A 577 -19.68 16.03 -29.41
C VAL A 577 -19.27 17.10 -30.42
N PRO A 578 -18.65 16.76 -31.55
CA PRO A 578 -18.32 17.74 -32.60
C PRO A 578 -19.59 18.38 -33.18
N LEU A 579 -19.53 19.67 -33.51
CA LEU A 579 -20.63 20.45 -34.07
C LEU A 579 -21.03 20.02 -35.50
N ASP A 580 -20.22 19.21 -36.18
CA ASP A 580 -20.38 18.89 -37.61
C ASP A 580 -21.46 17.84 -37.94
N GLY A 581 -22.35 17.52 -36.99
CA GLY A 581 -23.55 16.72 -37.23
C GLY A 581 -23.36 15.32 -37.79
N ARG A 582 -22.13 14.86 -38.03
CA ARG A 582 -21.84 13.47 -38.42
C ARG A 582 -21.93 12.60 -37.16
N ALA A 583 -23.02 11.87 -37.05
CA ALA A 583 -23.18 10.82 -36.06
C ALA A 583 -22.02 9.82 -36.21
N GLN A 584 -20.96 10.00 -35.44
CA GLN A 584 -19.92 9.00 -35.33
C GLN A 584 -20.51 7.82 -34.56
N GLY A 585 -20.48 6.63 -35.19
CA GLY A 585 -20.99 5.39 -34.60
C GLY A 585 -20.35 5.09 -33.24
N ALA A 586 -20.94 4.19 -32.47
CA ALA A 586 -20.50 3.79 -31.12
C ALA A 586 -18.97 3.47 -31.05
N SER A 587 -18.40 2.93 -32.12
CA SER A 587 -16.95 2.61 -32.22
C SER A 587 -16.02 3.81 -32.08
N SER A 588 -16.50 5.05 -32.27
CA SER A 588 -15.66 6.25 -32.17
C SER A 588 -15.25 6.59 -30.74
N LEU A 589 -15.99 6.11 -29.70
CA LEU A 589 -15.69 6.38 -28.28
C LEU A 589 -14.37 5.77 -27.81
N LEU A 590 -13.85 4.73 -28.48
CA LEU A 590 -12.54 4.16 -28.18
C LEU A 590 -11.40 5.01 -28.75
N LEU A 591 -11.62 5.62 -29.91
CA LEU A 591 -10.61 6.41 -30.62
C LEU A 591 -10.59 7.88 -30.16
N GLN A 592 -11.73 8.39 -29.66
CA GLN A 592 -11.85 9.76 -29.21
C GLN A 592 -11.23 9.93 -27.81
N GLU A 593 -10.37 10.93 -27.63
CA GLU A 593 -9.88 11.30 -26.31
C GLU A 593 -11.01 11.93 -25.47
N PRO A 594 -11.23 11.45 -24.24
CA PRO A 594 -12.22 12.06 -23.37
C PRO A 594 -11.74 13.44 -22.91
N LEU A 595 -12.64 14.43 -22.94
CA LEU A 595 -12.38 15.75 -22.39
C LEU A 595 -12.14 15.70 -20.88
N LEU A 596 -12.83 14.79 -20.21
CA LEU A 596 -12.76 14.60 -18.76
C LEU A 596 -12.89 13.12 -18.43
N SER A 597 -12.09 12.67 -17.46
CA SER A 597 -12.11 11.29 -16.98
C SER A 597 -12.19 11.25 -15.46
N CYS A 598 -13.07 10.40 -14.93
CA CYS A 598 -13.14 10.04 -13.51
C CYS A 598 -12.64 8.60 -13.35
N VAL A 599 -11.35 8.42 -13.53
CA VAL A 599 -10.62 7.14 -13.42
C VAL A 599 -9.37 7.36 -12.57
N PRO A 600 -8.76 6.32 -11.97
CA PRO A 600 -9.09 4.89 -12.14
C PRO A 600 -10.47 4.53 -11.59
N HIS A 601 -11.06 3.43 -12.12
CA HIS A 601 -12.31 2.88 -11.58
C HIS A 601 -12.12 2.46 -10.13
N CYS A 602 -13.07 2.78 -9.28
CA CYS A 602 -12.95 2.60 -7.84
C CYS A 602 -14.12 1.83 -7.28
N TYR A 603 -13.86 0.92 -6.35
CA TYR A 603 -14.86 0.23 -5.54
C TYR A 603 -15.51 1.23 -4.56
N ALA A 604 -16.38 2.08 -5.06
CA ALA A 604 -17.01 3.15 -4.31
C ALA A 604 -18.50 3.22 -4.60
N LEU A 605 -19.30 3.55 -3.58
CA LEU A 605 -20.74 3.79 -3.79
C LEU A 605 -20.98 4.94 -4.77
N GLU A 606 -20.06 5.92 -4.78
CA GLU A 606 -20.20 7.14 -5.57
C GLU A 606 -18.81 7.66 -5.99
N VAL A 607 -18.71 8.10 -7.25
CA VAL A 607 -17.56 8.85 -7.78
C VAL A 607 -18.05 10.16 -8.39
N SER A 608 -17.34 11.27 -8.16
CA SER A 608 -17.76 12.56 -8.69
C SER A 608 -16.63 13.43 -9.18
N ARG A 609 -16.93 14.31 -10.16
CA ARG A 609 -15.99 15.26 -10.73
C ARG A 609 -16.63 16.64 -10.89
N LEU A 610 -15.93 17.67 -10.41
CA LEU A 610 -16.25 19.07 -10.69
C LEU A 610 -15.38 19.54 -11.85
N CYS A 611 -15.98 20.17 -12.85
CA CYS A 611 -15.30 20.67 -14.04
C CYS A 611 -15.89 22.00 -14.51
N HIS A 612 -15.17 22.68 -15.38
CA HIS A 612 -15.67 23.84 -16.11
C HIS A 612 -15.79 23.45 -17.57
N LEU A 613 -17.02 23.41 -18.07
CA LEU A 613 -17.30 23.04 -19.44
C LEU A 613 -17.67 24.28 -20.25
N PRO A 614 -17.02 24.56 -21.39
CA PRO A 614 -17.48 25.57 -22.33
C PRO A 614 -18.87 25.23 -22.90
N ALA A 615 -19.52 26.18 -23.55
CA ALA A 615 -20.75 25.94 -24.27
C ALA A 615 -20.56 24.82 -25.31
N GLY A 616 -21.52 23.88 -25.39
CA GLY A 616 -21.42 22.75 -26.28
C GLY A 616 -22.19 21.53 -25.80
N THR A 617 -22.16 20.48 -26.62
CA THR A 617 -22.80 19.20 -26.32
C THR A 617 -21.76 18.17 -25.94
N TYR A 618 -22.05 17.39 -24.91
CA TYR A 618 -21.17 16.39 -24.32
C TYR A 618 -21.89 15.06 -24.14
N ARG A 619 -21.12 13.99 -24.01
CA ARG A 619 -21.63 12.65 -23.65
C ARG A 619 -20.93 12.17 -22.39
N ILE A 620 -21.71 11.74 -21.40
CA ILE A 620 -21.22 11.11 -20.16
C ILE A 620 -21.37 9.59 -20.35
N VAL A 621 -20.27 8.85 -20.20
CA VAL A 621 -20.23 7.38 -20.36
C VAL A 621 -19.80 6.76 -19.03
N PRO A 622 -20.76 6.35 -18.16
CA PRO A 622 -20.47 5.58 -16.96
C PRO A 622 -20.05 4.15 -17.32
N SER A 623 -19.07 3.62 -16.62
CA SER A 623 -18.58 2.25 -16.84
C SER A 623 -18.14 1.58 -15.55
N THR A 624 -18.19 0.25 -15.53
CA THR A 624 -17.47 -0.60 -14.58
C THR A 624 -16.06 -0.85 -15.11
N TYR A 625 -15.16 -1.39 -14.29
CA TYR A 625 -13.80 -1.74 -14.75
C TYR A 625 -13.81 -2.94 -15.70
N LEU A 626 -14.44 -4.04 -15.30
CA LEU A 626 -14.55 -5.25 -16.11
C LEU A 626 -15.84 -5.21 -16.95
N PRO A 627 -15.84 -5.77 -18.16
CA PRO A 627 -17.08 -6.01 -18.92
C PRO A 627 -17.95 -7.05 -18.21
N ASP A 628 -19.18 -7.19 -18.68
CA ASP A 628 -20.16 -8.16 -18.19
C ASP A 628 -20.43 -8.10 -16.68
N THR A 629 -20.27 -6.91 -16.09
CA THR A 629 -20.53 -6.65 -14.67
C THR A 629 -21.86 -5.91 -14.53
N GLU A 630 -22.85 -6.54 -13.88
CA GLU A 630 -24.20 -5.99 -13.73
C GLU A 630 -24.34 -5.05 -12.54
N GLY A 631 -25.11 -3.98 -12.73
CA GLY A 631 -25.42 -3.04 -11.66
C GLY A 631 -26.33 -1.91 -12.12
N ALA A 632 -27.10 -1.35 -11.18
CA ALA A 632 -27.90 -0.15 -11.40
C ALA A 632 -27.16 1.07 -10.83
N PHE A 633 -27.34 2.23 -11.46
CA PHE A 633 -26.70 3.47 -11.04
C PHE A 633 -27.52 4.71 -11.35
N THR A 634 -27.15 5.83 -10.74
CA THR A 634 -27.65 7.17 -11.05
C THR A 634 -26.48 8.09 -11.40
N VAL A 635 -26.58 8.80 -12.51
CA VAL A 635 -25.71 9.94 -12.84
C VAL A 635 -26.42 11.21 -12.39
N THR A 636 -25.81 11.99 -11.52
CA THR A 636 -26.29 13.30 -11.10
C THR A 636 -25.42 14.37 -11.75
N VAL A 637 -26.04 15.28 -12.48
CA VAL A 637 -25.37 16.44 -13.07
C VAL A 637 -25.88 17.69 -12.33
N GLU A 638 -24.96 18.42 -11.73
CA GLU A 638 -25.26 19.68 -11.04
C GLU A 638 -24.56 20.82 -11.78
N THR A 639 -25.32 21.77 -12.28
CA THR A 639 -24.80 22.95 -12.98
C THR A 639 -25.03 24.20 -12.14
N ARG A 640 -24.01 25.04 -11.99
CA ARG A 640 -24.12 26.29 -11.25
C ARG A 640 -24.95 27.30 -12.05
N ILE A 641 -26.03 27.82 -11.46
CA ILE A 641 -26.88 28.84 -12.09
C ILE A 641 -26.17 30.19 -11.99
N ASP A 642 -25.98 30.86 -13.15
CA ASP A 642 -25.65 32.27 -13.19
C ASP A 642 -26.98 33.05 -13.28
N ARG A 643 -27.28 33.83 -12.24
CA ARG A 643 -28.53 34.65 -12.19
C ARG A 643 -28.70 35.62 -13.34
N ARG A 644 -27.72 35.77 -14.22
CA ARG A 644 -27.76 36.62 -15.40
C ARG A 644 -28.39 35.97 -16.65
N SER A 645 -28.75 34.68 -16.60
CA SER A 645 -29.35 33.97 -17.73
C SER A 645 -30.70 33.31 -17.33
N ILE A 646 -31.77 34.05 -17.47
CA ILE A 646 -33.16 33.64 -17.10
C ILE A 646 -33.79 32.64 -18.11
N HIS A 647 -33.07 32.24 -19.17
CA HIS A 647 -33.60 31.34 -20.20
C HIS A 647 -33.34 29.86 -19.99
N SER A 648 -32.81 29.42 -18.83
CA SER A 648 -32.31 28.04 -18.66
C SER A 648 -33.40 27.01 -18.28
N GLN A 649 -34.54 27.39 -17.68
CA GLN A 649 -35.51 26.42 -17.21
C GLN A 649 -36.34 25.77 -18.34
N GLU A 650 -36.65 26.50 -19.40
CA GLU A 650 -37.41 25.96 -20.54
C GLU A 650 -36.55 24.97 -21.37
N MET A 651 -35.24 25.27 -21.54
CA MET A 651 -34.34 24.38 -22.25
C MET A 651 -34.04 23.07 -21.49
N LEU A 652 -33.99 23.10 -20.16
CA LEU A 652 -33.78 21.89 -19.37
C LEU A 652 -34.97 20.94 -19.43
N GLY A 653 -36.20 21.49 -19.44
CA GLY A 653 -37.42 20.72 -19.66
C GLY A 653 -37.43 20.00 -21.03
N GLN A 654 -36.96 20.66 -22.09
CA GLN A 654 -36.83 20.05 -23.42
C GLN A 654 -35.75 18.95 -23.44
N LEU A 655 -34.60 19.17 -22.82
CA LEU A 655 -33.51 18.18 -22.74
C LEU A 655 -33.86 16.93 -21.91
N LEU A 656 -34.64 17.10 -20.84
CA LEU A 656 -35.19 15.99 -20.05
C LEU A 656 -36.17 15.14 -20.85
N THR A 657 -36.99 15.79 -21.68
CA THR A 657 -37.96 15.12 -22.57
C THR A 657 -37.22 14.32 -23.66
N GLU A 658 -36.18 14.90 -24.28
CA GLU A 658 -35.35 14.22 -25.27
C GLU A 658 -34.51 13.06 -24.67
N ALA A 659 -33.93 13.24 -23.50
CA ALA A 659 -33.18 12.18 -22.81
C ALA A 659 -34.08 10.99 -22.41
N SER A 660 -35.32 11.27 -21.95
CA SER A 660 -36.30 10.24 -21.63
C SER A 660 -36.75 9.50 -22.88
N PHE A 661 -36.97 10.21 -23.99
CA PHE A 661 -37.36 9.63 -25.27
C PHE A 661 -36.25 8.71 -25.83
N MET A 662 -35.00 9.13 -25.78
CA MET A 662 -33.85 8.32 -26.23
C MET A 662 -33.59 7.09 -25.36
N ALA A 663 -33.91 7.16 -24.06
CA ALA A 663 -33.80 6.01 -23.16
C ALA A 663 -34.88 4.96 -23.44
N VAL A 664 -36.09 5.39 -23.82
CA VAL A 664 -37.20 4.51 -24.18
C VAL A 664 -37.02 3.86 -25.56
N MET A 665 -36.38 4.55 -26.51
CA MET A 665 -36.13 4.02 -27.86
C MET A 665 -34.97 3.00 -27.93
N LYS A 666 -34.16 2.87 -26.86
CA LYS A 666 -33.08 1.87 -26.73
C LYS A 666 -33.43 0.73 -25.78
N SER A 667 -34.60 0.73 -25.15
CA SER A 667 -35.17 -0.39 -24.40
C SER A 667 -36.02 -1.28 -25.32
#